data_90837e0a6ac365a2424bd84d0efed8fa
#
_entry.id   90837e0a6ac365a2424bd84d0efed8fa
#
_cell.length_a   1.000
_cell.length_b   1.000
_cell.length_c   1.000
_cell.angle_alpha   90.00
_cell.angle_beta   90.00
_cell.angle_gamma   90.00
#
_symmetry.space_group_name_H-M   'P 1'
#
loop_
_entity.id
_entity.type
_entity.pdbx_description
1 polymer ?
#
loop_
_entity_poly.entity_id
_entity_poly.type
_entity_poly.pdbx_seq_one_letter_code
_entity_poly.pdbx_strand_id
1 'polypeptide(L)'
;MRIQTCFIALLSAAVCAATFSLPAFAETDAAATDAASQEARSAGEDDVLVFEPAFFADYNPQTAADMVARVPGFSISNGGGGRGLAGGLGNVLIDGRRPSSKNGVSALLSRLPSDTVERVELIRSPIPGVDMAGQDQVVNIITNRTGGWSGAWRGRAALFEGGRVVPSGEVSATRATHQTTLTLGLDLSAHADGDDQERVVRRVNFTPLTAERERSQNRFDDLTASMAYAREFDAGHALRIDARAWAWGHGFKRHGGVQTMAGAPLSSAFGSGETAATGGEATVDFDYALPGAWSLKLTALQRLTEESGEEVYDDFDPDGRFTGRLTLIDAETAGESILRLETRKAEGRTHATTLAVEGAYNFLEGAFDLFDGEDLVPINVPVSDTKVEEHRVDVSAQRIWRPHPAWTFEGVLGMEMSRLTQSGDAQKERSFAFVKPEITVSWTPNARDQLRLSAQRFVGQLSFGDFISSINVNDDTSQQGNPDLEPERTWRLQADWERRFAEEGSFTLIARHEWVEAVSGLVPLAGRFDAPGNLGDGRRWRLQADLTTPLDALGVSGGVLSGSAMVRETRVNDPVTGAERRFRGDEDWRASIDFRQDLPDAGLAWGFDYSVQGEEDFYRLDQFERITPARGDLDLFAETRRLAGLTSRVGVDLNLGRQDRTRYVFSGPRDSGGVLEIETRTVDYDGQVYFELSGVF
;
A
#
# COMPACT_ATOMS: atom_id res chain seq x y z
N MET A 1 21.78 9.00 20.04
CA MET A 1 21.50 10.19 20.87
C MET A 1 20.95 11.37 20.04
N ARG A 2 20.48 11.12 18.80
CA ARG A 2 19.85 12.15 17.91
C ARG A 2 18.30 12.04 17.82
N ILE A 3 17.69 11.03 18.42
CA ILE A 3 16.23 10.79 18.40
C ILE A 3 15.43 11.84 19.18
N GLN A 4 16.04 12.49 20.19
CA GLN A 4 15.34 13.50 21.02
C GLN A 4 15.08 14.84 20.34
N THR A 5 15.83 15.20 19.29
CA THR A 5 15.75 16.55 18.68
C THR A 5 14.65 16.67 17.62
N CYS A 6 14.33 15.60 16.89
CA CYS A 6 13.25 15.61 15.88
C CYS A 6 11.85 15.58 16.51
N PHE A 7 11.66 14.88 17.63
CA PHE A 7 10.36 14.83 18.32
C PHE A 7 9.89 16.18 18.83
N ILE A 8 10.81 17.06 19.26
CA ILE A 8 10.50 18.40 19.80
C ILE A 8 10.15 19.38 18.67
N ALA A 9 10.77 19.26 17.50
CA ALA A 9 10.52 20.17 16.38
C ALA A 9 9.17 19.95 15.70
N LEU A 10 8.70 18.71 15.57
CA LEU A 10 7.38 18.38 14.98
C LEU A 10 6.21 18.72 15.91
N LEU A 11 6.36 18.50 17.23
CA LEU A 11 5.36 18.96 18.20
C LEU A 11 5.27 20.50 18.27
N SER A 12 6.39 21.19 18.07
CA SER A 12 6.41 22.67 18.08
C SER A 12 5.73 23.27 16.83
N ALA A 13 5.80 22.63 15.67
CA ALA A 13 5.12 23.07 14.45
C ALA A 13 3.59 22.88 14.54
N ALA A 14 3.12 21.80 15.15
CA ALA A 14 1.69 21.53 15.36
C ALA A 14 1.05 22.51 16.38
N VAL A 15 1.81 22.98 17.37
CA VAL A 15 1.34 23.93 18.39
C VAL A 15 1.29 25.38 17.85
N CYS A 16 2.18 25.77 16.94
CA CYS A 16 2.16 27.11 16.33
C CYS A 16 0.98 27.36 15.38
N ALA A 17 0.38 26.33 14.79
CA ALA A 17 -0.81 26.49 13.93
C ALA A 17 -2.10 26.80 14.72
N ALA A 18 -2.11 26.61 16.04
CA ALA A 18 -3.29 26.80 16.89
C ALA A 18 -3.55 28.26 17.32
N THR A 19 -2.69 29.23 17.00
CA THR A 19 -2.80 30.63 17.45
C THR A 19 -3.24 31.63 16.37
N PHE A 20 -3.74 31.18 15.23
CA PHE A 20 -4.37 32.07 14.25
C PHE A 20 -5.76 32.52 14.74
N SER A 21 -5.86 33.76 15.21
CA SER A 21 -7.14 34.44 15.50
C SER A 21 -7.85 34.73 14.18
N LEU A 22 -8.90 33.97 13.87
CA LEU A 22 -9.79 34.24 12.75
C LEU A 22 -10.68 35.45 13.08
N PRO A 23 -10.93 36.37 12.13
CA PRO A 23 -11.90 37.44 12.33
C PRO A 23 -13.31 36.87 12.49
N ALA A 24 -14.07 37.44 13.41
CA ALA A 24 -15.46 37.08 13.63
C ALA A 24 -16.30 37.48 12.40
N PHE A 25 -16.89 36.51 11.72
CA PHE A 25 -17.90 36.70 10.69
C PHE A 25 -19.30 36.43 11.24
N ALA A 26 -20.25 37.24 10.80
CA ALA A 26 -21.62 37.25 11.27
C ALA A 26 -22.38 35.95 11.00
N GLU A 27 -23.24 35.56 11.94
CA GLU A 27 -24.17 34.44 11.88
C GLU A 27 -25.08 34.54 10.63
N THR A 28 -25.13 33.49 9.85
CA THR A 28 -26.21 33.23 8.89
C THR A 28 -26.60 31.76 8.95
N ASP A 29 -27.86 31.54 9.23
CA ASP A 29 -28.71 30.32 9.26
C ASP A 29 -28.00 28.94 9.05
N ALA A 30 -27.81 28.24 10.18
CA ALA A 30 -27.37 26.85 10.27
C ALA A 30 -28.43 25.81 9.80
N ALA A 31 -29.66 26.22 9.57
CA ALA A 31 -30.78 25.35 9.20
C ALA A 31 -30.72 24.79 7.77
N ALA A 32 -29.94 25.42 6.87
CA ALA A 32 -29.87 25.02 5.44
C ALA A 32 -28.92 23.84 5.17
N THR A 33 -27.92 23.63 6.03
CA THR A 33 -26.86 22.61 5.79
C THR A 33 -27.27 21.23 6.31
N ASP A 34 -27.99 21.17 7.42
CA ASP A 34 -28.57 19.93 7.95
C ASP A 34 -29.69 19.40 7.04
N ALA A 35 -30.48 20.29 6.43
CA ALA A 35 -31.54 19.92 5.50
C ALA A 35 -30.93 19.33 4.20
N ALA A 36 -29.85 19.89 3.67
CA ALA A 36 -29.17 19.36 2.47
C ALA A 36 -28.51 18.00 2.73
N SER A 37 -27.97 17.77 3.91
CA SER A 37 -27.41 16.50 4.35
C SER A 37 -28.48 15.44 4.62
N GLN A 38 -29.63 15.84 5.18
CA GLN A 38 -30.78 14.96 5.39
C GLN A 38 -31.56 14.69 4.10
N GLU A 39 -31.65 15.66 3.18
CA GLU A 39 -32.28 15.46 1.86
C GLU A 39 -31.41 14.58 0.95
N ALA A 40 -30.09 14.62 1.05
CA ALA A 40 -29.20 13.66 0.35
C ALA A 40 -29.43 12.22 0.84
N ARG A 41 -29.73 12.04 2.13
CA ARG A 41 -29.99 10.72 2.75
C ARG A 41 -31.28 10.04 2.24
N SER A 42 -32.31 10.78 1.86
CA SER A 42 -33.60 10.20 1.44
C SER A 42 -33.70 9.87 -0.06
N ALA A 43 -32.64 10.08 -0.85
CA ALA A 43 -32.66 10.03 -2.31
C ALA A 43 -32.07 8.78 -2.95
N GLY A 44 -31.39 7.95 -2.19
CA GLY A 44 -30.64 6.82 -2.72
C GLY A 44 -30.75 5.59 -1.83
N GLU A 45 -31.95 5.25 -1.35
CA GLU A 45 -32.14 4.06 -0.50
C GLU A 45 -31.57 2.78 -1.16
N ASP A 46 -31.51 2.71 -2.49
CA ASP A 46 -30.95 1.58 -3.23
C ASP A 46 -29.42 1.64 -3.41
N ASP A 47 -28.79 2.83 -3.28
CA ASP A 47 -27.34 3.03 -3.50
C ASP A 47 -26.54 3.12 -2.21
N VAL A 48 -27.20 3.31 -1.06
CA VAL A 48 -26.60 3.37 0.27
C VAL A 48 -27.15 2.25 1.12
N LEU A 49 -26.28 1.32 1.51
CA LEU A 49 -26.63 0.26 2.47
C LEU A 49 -26.17 0.68 3.86
N VAL A 50 -27.09 0.65 4.81
CA VAL A 50 -26.82 1.05 6.19
C VAL A 50 -26.71 -0.19 7.06
N PHE A 51 -25.60 -0.28 7.80
CA PHE A 51 -25.33 -1.32 8.77
C PHE A 51 -25.29 -0.71 10.16
N GLU A 52 -26.28 -1.04 10.96
CA GLU A 52 -26.38 -0.62 12.36
C GLU A 52 -25.40 -1.42 13.24
N PRO A 53 -24.99 -0.94 14.42
CA PRO A 53 -24.11 -1.67 15.33
C PRO A 53 -24.59 -3.08 15.67
N ALA A 54 -25.92 -3.32 15.68
CA ALA A 54 -26.53 -4.62 15.91
C ALA A 54 -26.12 -5.67 14.86
N PHE A 55 -25.87 -5.27 13.61
CA PHE A 55 -25.36 -6.16 12.56
C PHE A 55 -24.00 -6.75 12.92
N PHE A 56 -23.18 -5.98 13.62
CA PHE A 56 -21.82 -6.38 13.96
C PHE A 56 -21.72 -7.06 15.34
N ALA A 57 -22.81 -7.12 16.11
CA ALA A 57 -22.76 -7.56 17.51
C ALA A 57 -22.20 -8.97 17.70
N ASP A 58 -22.54 -9.91 16.81
CA ASP A 58 -22.07 -11.29 16.86
C ASP A 58 -20.56 -11.42 16.56
N TYR A 59 -20.01 -10.47 15.81
CA TYR A 59 -18.56 -10.43 15.48
C TYR A 59 -17.71 -9.75 16.55
N ASN A 60 -18.33 -9.03 17.51
CA ASN A 60 -17.69 -8.26 18.60
C ASN A 60 -16.51 -7.41 18.13
N PRO A 61 -16.72 -6.47 17.23
CA PRO A 61 -15.67 -5.60 16.76
C PRO A 61 -15.09 -4.76 17.89
N GLN A 62 -13.79 -4.59 17.93
CA GLN A 62 -13.11 -3.71 18.88
C GLN A 62 -12.92 -2.31 18.29
N THR A 63 -12.78 -2.24 16.96
CA THR A 63 -12.51 -1.01 16.23
C THR A 63 -13.44 -0.85 15.02
N ALA A 64 -13.48 0.35 14.46
CA ALA A 64 -14.19 0.59 13.20
C ALA A 64 -13.58 -0.24 12.04
N ALA A 65 -12.28 -0.55 12.06
CA ALA A 65 -11.66 -1.44 11.08
C ALA A 65 -12.29 -2.84 11.12
N ASP A 66 -12.52 -3.39 12.33
CA ASP A 66 -13.16 -4.69 12.47
C ASP A 66 -14.60 -4.68 11.94
N MET A 67 -15.35 -3.56 12.12
CA MET A 67 -16.70 -3.41 11.55
C MET A 67 -16.65 -3.34 10.03
N VAL A 68 -15.80 -2.52 9.46
CA VAL A 68 -15.69 -2.35 7.99
C VAL A 68 -15.26 -3.64 7.31
N ALA A 69 -14.39 -4.43 7.93
CA ALA A 69 -14.00 -5.74 7.42
C ALA A 69 -15.16 -6.75 7.33
N ARG A 70 -16.31 -6.46 7.99
CA ARG A 70 -17.53 -7.26 7.94
C ARG A 70 -18.58 -6.72 6.97
N VAL A 71 -18.33 -5.59 6.31
CA VAL A 71 -19.25 -5.06 5.30
C VAL A 71 -19.20 -5.93 4.05
N PRO A 72 -20.30 -6.60 3.68
CA PRO A 72 -20.30 -7.56 2.59
C PRO A 72 -19.92 -6.93 1.25
N GLY A 73 -18.98 -7.54 0.53
CA GLY A 73 -18.52 -7.10 -0.79
C GLY A 73 -17.72 -5.79 -0.77
N PHE A 74 -17.25 -5.34 0.40
CA PHE A 74 -16.37 -4.20 0.53
C PHE A 74 -14.99 -4.63 1.02
N SER A 75 -13.95 -4.05 0.43
CA SER A 75 -12.58 -4.18 0.90
C SER A 75 -11.97 -2.79 1.09
N ILE A 76 -11.24 -2.60 2.21
CA ILE A 76 -10.58 -1.33 2.49
C ILE A 76 -9.43 -1.14 1.49
N SER A 77 -9.45 -0.01 0.79
CA SER A 77 -8.34 0.48 0.00
C SER A 77 -7.69 1.66 0.71
N ASN A 78 -6.42 1.55 1.04
CA ASN A 78 -5.66 2.64 1.66
C ASN A 78 -5.31 3.78 0.70
N GLY A 79 -5.65 3.61 -0.58
CA GLY A 79 -5.22 4.50 -1.65
C GLY A 79 -3.82 4.14 -2.17
N GLY A 80 -3.38 4.80 -3.22
CA GLY A 80 -2.04 4.61 -3.77
C GLY A 80 -0.99 5.39 -2.97
N GLY A 81 0.18 4.77 -2.71
CA GLY A 81 1.33 5.41 -2.07
C GLY A 81 2.05 6.46 -2.93
N GLY A 82 1.47 6.85 -4.07
CA GLY A 82 2.06 7.79 -5.00
C GLY A 82 2.19 9.23 -4.45
N ARG A 83 3.06 10.02 -5.07
CA ARG A 83 3.23 11.45 -4.73
C ARG A 83 1.97 12.23 -5.12
N GLY A 84 1.57 13.21 -4.30
CA GLY A 84 0.34 13.98 -4.46
C GLY A 84 -0.89 13.34 -3.81
N LEU A 85 -2.01 14.06 -3.82
CA LEU A 85 -3.30 13.62 -3.28
C LEU A 85 -4.32 13.28 -4.39
N ALA A 86 -4.08 13.70 -5.63
CA ALA A 86 -5.04 13.62 -6.73
C ALA A 86 -5.44 12.21 -7.18
N GLY A 87 -4.79 11.15 -6.73
CA GLY A 87 -5.09 9.76 -7.11
C GLY A 87 -4.83 8.73 -6.01
N GLY A 88 -4.51 9.19 -4.79
CA GLY A 88 -4.01 8.32 -3.73
C GLY A 88 -4.88 8.19 -2.49
N LEU A 89 -6.12 8.70 -2.52
CA LEU A 89 -6.99 8.68 -1.33
C LEU A 89 -7.75 7.34 -1.21
N GLY A 90 -7.83 6.82 0.02
CA GLY A 90 -8.54 5.57 0.32
C GLY A 90 -10.05 5.64 0.08
N ASN A 91 -10.75 4.50 0.23
CA ASN A 91 -12.18 4.37 -0.06
C ASN A 91 -13.08 4.45 1.19
N VAL A 92 -12.63 5.13 2.26
CA VAL A 92 -13.42 5.31 3.48
C VAL A 92 -13.59 6.79 3.81
N LEU A 93 -14.78 7.17 4.22
CA LEU A 93 -15.15 8.46 4.78
C LEU A 93 -15.39 8.32 6.27
N ILE A 94 -15.14 9.39 7.02
CA ILE A 94 -15.50 9.52 8.43
C ILE A 94 -16.37 10.78 8.55
N ASP A 95 -17.61 10.63 9.00
CA ASP A 95 -18.64 11.69 9.08
C ASP A 95 -18.85 12.41 7.74
N GLY A 96 -18.89 11.64 6.63
CA GLY A 96 -19.09 12.14 5.28
C GLY A 96 -17.88 12.82 4.64
N ARG A 97 -16.71 12.76 5.26
CA ARG A 97 -15.49 13.43 4.81
C ARG A 97 -14.34 12.45 4.66
N ARG A 98 -13.55 12.63 3.61
CA ARG A 98 -12.39 11.79 3.33
C ARG A 98 -11.17 12.29 4.11
N PRO A 99 -10.49 11.41 4.87
CA PRO A 99 -9.19 11.72 5.45
C PRO A 99 -8.16 11.95 4.34
N SER A 100 -7.32 12.96 4.48
CA SER A 100 -6.27 13.31 3.49
C SER A 100 -4.87 12.82 3.91
N SER A 101 -4.76 12.11 5.04
CA SER A 101 -3.50 11.49 5.49
C SER A 101 -3.07 10.35 4.56
N LYS A 102 -1.80 10.28 4.24
CA LYS A 102 -1.17 9.17 3.48
C LYS A 102 -0.88 7.93 4.33
N ASN A 103 -1.24 7.93 5.59
CA ASN A 103 -1.08 6.77 6.48
C ASN A 103 -2.01 5.59 6.17
N GLY A 104 -2.90 5.78 5.18
CA GLY A 104 -3.95 4.83 4.86
C GLY A 104 -5.13 4.91 5.83
N VAL A 105 -6.31 4.64 5.31
CA VAL A 105 -7.56 4.68 6.10
C VAL A 105 -7.64 3.52 7.09
N SER A 106 -7.02 2.38 6.82
CA SER A 106 -6.98 1.23 7.75
C SER A 106 -6.38 1.60 9.10
N ALA A 107 -5.27 2.35 9.11
CA ALA A 107 -4.61 2.80 10.32
C ALA A 107 -5.45 3.83 11.12
N LEU A 108 -6.30 4.61 10.47
CA LEU A 108 -7.25 5.50 11.14
C LEU A 108 -8.39 4.72 11.76
N LEU A 109 -8.94 3.73 11.05
CA LEU A 109 -10.04 2.89 11.50
C LEU A 109 -9.66 1.97 12.65
N SER A 110 -8.42 1.45 12.69
CA SER A 110 -7.93 0.61 13.79
C SER A 110 -7.82 1.39 15.12
N ARG A 111 -7.75 2.72 15.06
CA ARG A 111 -7.68 3.60 16.22
C ARG A 111 -9.04 4.11 16.68
N LEU A 112 -10.09 3.93 15.89
CA LEU A 112 -11.44 4.36 16.21
C LEU A 112 -12.18 3.21 16.91
N PRO A 113 -12.48 3.31 18.22
CA PRO A 113 -13.19 2.26 18.96
C PRO A 113 -14.59 2.02 18.38
N SER A 114 -15.01 0.76 18.32
CA SER A 114 -16.30 0.38 17.73
C SER A 114 -17.52 0.99 18.44
N ASP A 115 -17.41 1.26 19.75
CA ASP A 115 -18.46 1.90 20.54
C ASP A 115 -18.69 3.39 20.20
N THR A 116 -17.73 4.00 19.48
CA THR A 116 -17.86 5.36 18.95
C THR A 116 -18.54 5.40 17.58
N VAL A 117 -18.82 4.25 16.97
CA VAL A 117 -19.47 4.15 15.67
C VAL A 117 -20.99 4.09 15.87
N GLU A 118 -21.72 5.04 15.29
CA GLU A 118 -23.18 5.06 15.28
C GLU A 118 -23.74 4.10 14.23
N ARG A 119 -23.16 4.10 13.01
CA ARG A 119 -23.49 3.20 11.91
C ARG A 119 -22.43 3.24 10.82
N VAL A 120 -22.46 2.24 9.96
CA VAL A 120 -21.62 2.12 8.77
C VAL A 120 -22.48 2.20 7.52
N GLU A 121 -22.17 3.10 6.59
CA GLU A 121 -22.90 3.30 5.35
C GLU A 121 -22.01 2.86 4.16
N LEU A 122 -22.45 1.88 3.38
CA LEU A 122 -21.78 1.50 2.14
C LEU A 122 -22.43 2.21 0.95
N ILE A 123 -21.69 3.07 0.29
CA ILE A 123 -22.08 3.87 -0.87
C ILE A 123 -21.49 3.22 -2.13
N ARG A 124 -22.35 2.72 -3.02
CA ARG A 124 -21.98 1.88 -4.16
C ARG A 124 -21.85 2.62 -5.48
N SER A 125 -22.36 3.84 -5.57
CA SER A 125 -22.27 4.64 -6.80
C SER A 125 -22.06 6.12 -6.47
N PRO A 126 -21.51 6.91 -7.41
CA PRO A 126 -21.35 8.34 -7.20
C PRO A 126 -22.70 9.03 -6.92
N ILE A 127 -22.81 9.60 -5.72
CA ILE A 127 -23.98 10.35 -5.27
C ILE A 127 -23.59 11.83 -5.17
N PRO A 128 -24.40 12.77 -5.70
CA PRO A 128 -24.17 14.19 -5.52
C PRO A 128 -24.03 14.56 -4.06
N GLY A 129 -22.93 15.19 -3.67
CA GLY A 129 -22.61 15.58 -2.29
C GLY A 129 -21.68 14.62 -1.54
N VAL A 130 -21.44 13.41 -2.05
CA VAL A 130 -20.47 12.47 -1.51
C VAL A 130 -19.17 12.51 -2.32
N ASP A 131 -18.05 12.46 -1.61
CA ASP A 131 -16.73 12.39 -2.23
C ASP A 131 -16.34 10.93 -2.54
N MET A 132 -16.56 10.50 -3.77
CA MET A 132 -16.12 9.16 -4.22
C MET A 132 -14.64 9.14 -4.64
N ALA A 133 -14.04 10.27 -5.02
CA ALA A 133 -12.65 10.38 -5.51
C ALA A 133 -12.27 9.30 -6.55
N GLY A 134 -13.19 8.97 -7.47
CA GLY A 134 -12.98 7.91 -8.47
C GLY A 134 -13.04 6.48 -7.92
N GLN A 135 -13.38 6.28 -6.64
CA GLN A 135 -13.55 4.95 -6.04
C GLN A 135 -14.87 4.31 -6.49
N ASP A 136 -14.85 3.00 -6.65
CA ASP A 136 -16.01 2.22 -7.07
C ASP A 136 -17.08 2.17 -5.98
N GLN A 137 -16.63 1.98 -4.75
CA GLN A 137 -17.43 1.94 -3.54
C GLN A 137 -16.71 2.70 -2.43
N VAL A 138 -17.48 3.31 -1.56
CA VAL A 138 -16.98 4.03 -0.39
C VAL A 138 -17.78 3.63 0.84
N VAL A 139 -17.09 3.33 1.92
CA VAL A 139 -17.73 3.20 3.24
C VAL A 139 -17.65 4.53 3.96
N ASN A 140 -18.75 4.96 4.56
CA ASN A 140 -18.83 6.14 5.42
C ASN A 140 -19.11 5.70 6.86
N ILE A 141 -18.18 5.98 7.75
CA ILE A 141 -18.33 5.73 9.19
C ILE A 141 -18.99 6.95 9.82
N ILE A 142 -20.17 6.79 10.37
CA ILE A 142 -20.83 7.83 11.16
C ILE A 142 -20.49 7.62 12.62
N THR A 143 -19.90 8.64 13.25
CA THR A 143 -19.44 8.56 14.63
C THR A 143 -20.46 9.11 15.61
N ASN A 144 -20.56 8.44 16.76
CA ASN A 144 -21.34 8.93 17.89
C ASN A 144 -20.47 9.86 18.76
N ARG A 145 -20.86 11.12 18.88
CA ARG A 145 -20.10 12.14 19.61
C ARG A 145 -20.57 12.28 21.06
N THR A 146 -20.76 11.17 21.74
CA THR A 146 -21.04 11.19 23.20
C THR A 146 -19.74 11.49 23.95
N GLY A 147 -19.76 12.48 24.83
CA GLY A 147 -18.55 12.94 25.55
C GLY A 147 -17.93 11.86 26.43
N GLY A 148 -16.62 11.79 26.42
CA GLY A 148 -15.85 10.84 27.21
C GLY A 148 -14.50 10.50 26.57
N TRP A 149 -13.75 9.64 27.24
CA TRP A 149 -12.61 8.93 26.68
C TRP A 149 -13.06 7.51 26.36
N SER A 150 -12.71 7.02 25.18
CA SER A 150 -12.77 5.62 24.78
C SER A 150 -11.44 5.24 24.15
N GLY A 151 -11.11 3.96 24.14
CA GLY A 151 -9.86 3.53 23.57
C GLY A 151 -9.89 2.05 23.20
N ALA A 152 -8.95 1.67 22.36
CA ALA A 152 -8.69 0.28 21.98
C ALA A 152 -7.22 -0.03 22.16
N TRP A 153 -6.92 -1.29 22.47
CA TRP A 153 -5.56 -1.80 22.55
C TRP A 153 -5.48 -3.22 22.01
N ARG A 154 -4.34 -3.55 21.44
CA ARG A 154 -4.00 -4.90 20.98
C ARG A 154 -2.55 -5.19 21.36
N GLY A 155 -2.29 -6.39 21.88
CA GLY A 155 -0.95 -6.90 22.12
C GLY A 155 -0.80 -8.25 21.48
N ARG A 156 0.29 -8.50 20.77
CA ARG A 156 0.61 -9.75 20.08
C ARG A 156 2.02 -10.22 20.47
N ALA A 157 2.19 -11.52 20.61
CA ALA A 157 3.49 -12.17 20.71
C ALA A 157 3.54 -13.29 19.68
N ALA A 158 4.51 -13.25 18.77
CA ALA A 158 4.75 -14.27 17.75
C ALA A 158 6.00 -15.09 18.11
N LEU A 159 5.88 -16.41 18.07
CA LEU A 159 6.97 -17.35 18.26
C LEU A 159 7.36 -17.92 16.89
N PHE A 160 8.55 -17.60 16.45
CA PHE A 160 9.13 -18.07 15.18
C PHE A 160 9.88 -19.40 15.37
N GLU A 161 10.13 -20.08 14.27
CA GLU A 161 11.03 -21.22 14.25
C GLU A 161 12.41 -20.83 14.82
N GLY A 162 13.03 -21.71 15.60
CA GLY A 162 14.25 -21.36 16.36
C GLY A 162 14.00 -20.73 17.74
N GLY A 163 12.73 -20.55 18.16
CA GLY A 163 12.37 -20.13 19.52
C GLY A 163 12.43 -18.62 19.79
N ARG A 164 12.53 -17.80 18.77
CA ARG A 164 12.52 -16.34 18.90
C ARG A 164 11.09 -15.83 19.12
N VAL A 165 10.88 -15.04 20.18
CA VAL A 165 9.60 -14.40 20.48
C VAL A 165 9.68 -12.92 20.09
N VAL A 166 8.71 -12.44 19.29
CA VAL A 166 8.62 -11.07 18.82
C VAL A 166 7.31 -10.46 19.32
N PRO A 167 7.37 -9.47 20.23
CA PRO A 167 6.19 -8.76 20.69
C PRO A 167 5.86 -7.60 19.75
N SER A 168 4.56 -7.34 19.57
CA SER A 168 4.02 -6.13 18.92
C SER A 168 2.76 -5.67 19.66
N GLY A 169 2.35 -4.42 19.46
CA GLY A 169 1.13 -3.93 20.08
C GLY A 169 0.78 -2.52 19.70
N GLU A 170 -0.49 -2.21 19.80
CA GLU A 170 -1.04 -0.89 19.53
C GLU A 170 -1.97 -0.45 20.67
N VAL A 171 -2.04 0.84 20.89
CA VAL A 171 -2.99 1.46 21.80
C VAL A 171 -3.47 2.77 21.20
N SER A 172 -4.77 3.01 21.27
CA SER A 172 -5.38 4.28 20.89
C SER A 172 -6.33 4.78 21.96
N ALA A 173 -6.46 6.10 22.05
CA ALA A 173 -7.40 6.76 22.92
C ALA A 173 -8.07 7.92 22.18
N THR A 174 -9.39 7.93 22.18
CA THR A 174 -10.21 8.96 21.54
C THR A 174 -10.99 9.72 22.60
N ARG A 175 -10.95 11.04 22.51
CA ARG A 175 -11.81 11.93 23.27
C ARG A 175 -12.73 12.68 22.33
N ALA A 176 -14.02 12.41 22.42
CA ALA A 176 -15.03 13.12 21.67
C ALA A 176 -15.76 14.13 22.56
N THR A 177 -16.13 15.26 21.97
CA THR A 177 -17.08 16.24 22.51
C THR A 177 -18.06 16.58 21.40
N HIS A 178 -19.07 17.39 21.68
CA HIS A 178 -20.05 17.79 20.68
C HIS A 178 -19.43 18.40 19.39
N GLN A 179 -18.32 19.12 19.50
CA GLN A 179 -17.68 19.82 18.37
C GLN A 179 -16.27 19.33 18.07
N THR A 180 -15.64 18.55 18.93
CA THR A 180 -14.24 18.14 18.73
C THR A 180 -14.04 16.66 18.96
N THR A 181 -13.15 16.06 18.16
CA THR A 181 -12.64 14.71 18.37
C THR A 181 -11.13 14.77 18.36
N LEU A 182 -10.48 14.17 19.35
CA LEU A 182 -9.05 13.99 19.42
C LEU A 182 -8.76 12.51 19.59
N THR A 183 -8.01 11.92 18.65
CA THR A 183 -7.53 10.54 18.74
C THR A 183 -6.01 10.55 18.80
N LEU A 184 -5.46 9.84 19.77
CA LEU A 184 -4.03 9.60 19.92
C LEU A 184 -3.78 8.10 19.72
N GLY A 185 -2.68 7.76 19.07
CA GLY A 185 -2.29 6.37 18.84
C GLY A 185 -0.79 6.17 19.01
N LEU A 186 -0.44 5.01 19.55
CA LEU A 186 0.92 4.49 19.59
C LEU A 186 0.90 3.07 19.08
N ASP A 187 1.74 2.77 18.10
CA ASP A 187 1.94 1.46 17.51
C ASP A 187 3.40 1.05 17.65
N LEU A 188 3.61 -0.13 18.17
CA LEU A 188 4.89 -0.83 18.17
C LEU A 188 4.70 -2.11 17.33
N SER A 189 5.14 -2.07 16.10
CA SER A 189 5.12 -3.21 15.19
C SER A 189 6.51 -3.83 15.15
N ALA A 190 6.59 -5.13 15.44
CA ALA A 190 7.82 -5.88 15.30
C ALA A 190 7.52 -7.14 14.51
N HIS A 191 8.41 -7.46 13.59
CA HIS A 191 8.36 -8.66 12.77
C HIS A 191 9.75 -9.27 12.70
N ALA A 192 9.79 -10.58 12.61
CA ALA A 192 11.02 -11.28 12.34
C ALA A 192 10.70 -12.45 11.41
N ASP A 193 11.56 -12.71 10.49
CA ASP A 193 11.49 -13.88 9.64
C ASP A 193 12.85 -14.55 9.52
N GLY A 194 12.86 -15.72 8.93
CA GLY A 194 14.06 -16.44 8.56
C GLY A 194 13.74 -17.36 7.40
N ASP A 195 14.77 -17.71 6.69
CA ASP A 195 14.68 -18.67 5.61
C ASP A 195 15.94 -19.52 5.52
N ASP A 196 15.74 -20.77 5.06
CA ASP A 196 16.81 -21.65 4.65
C ASP A 196 16.82 -21.74 3.12
N GLN A 197 17.97 -21.45 2.51
CA GLN A 197 18.12 -21.47 1.08
C GLN A 197 19.12 -22.55 0.65
N GLU A 198 18.80 -23.23 -0.45
CA GLU A 198 19.72 -24.09 -1.16
C GLU A 198 19.83 -23.61 -2.61
N ARG A 199 21.03 -23.17 -3.01
CA ARG A 199 21.35 -22.76 -4.38
C ARG A 199 22.23 -23.81 -5.04
N VAL A 200 21.82 -24.31 -6.21
CA VAL A 200 22.60 -25.24 -7.01
C VAL A 200 22.90 -24.60 -8.35
N VAL A 201 24.21 -24.48 -8.66
CA VAL A 201 24.69 -23.97 -9.93
C VAL A 201 25.02 -25.15 -10.85
N ARG A 202 24.51 -25.12 -12.09
CA ARG A 202 24.70 -26.15 -13.10
C ARG A 202 25.22 -25.53 -14.40
N ARG A 203 26.06 -26.28 -15.12
CA ARG A 203 26.37 -25.93 -16.52
C ARG A 203 25.17 -26.18 -17.43
N VAL A 204 25.22 -25.66 -18.64
CA VAL A 204 24.19 -25.82 -19.68
C VAL A 204 23.79 -27.28 -19.96
N ASN A 205 24.72 -28.23 -19.78
CA ASN A 205 24.44 -29.67 -19.90
C ASN A 205 23.78 -30.29 -18.64
N PHE A 206 23.30 -29.45 -17.70
CA PHE A 206 22.73 -29.82 -16.41
C PHE A 206 23.69 -30.56 -15.45
N THR A 207 24.99 -30.59 -15.72
CA THR A 207 25.96 -31.12 -14.75
C THR A 207 26.09 -30.14 -13.59
N PRO A 208 25.75 -30.53 -12.34
CA PRO A 208 25.92 -29.68 -11.19
C PRO A 208 27.40 -29.36 -10.93
N LEU A 209 27.68 -28.10 -10.61
CA LEU A 209 29.05 -27.62 -10.30
C LEU A 209 29.21 -27.46 -8.78
N THR A 210 28.34 -26.69 -8.18
CA THR A 210 28.38 -26.31 -6.76
C THR A 210 26.99 -26.35 -6.15
N ALA A 211 26.96 -26.56 -4.86
CA ALA A 211 25.79 -26.31 -4.01
C ALA A 211 26.17 -25.31 -2.93
N GLU A 212 25.31 -24.36 -2.70
CA GLU A 212 25.40 -23.38 -1.63
C GLU A 212 24.22 -23.58 -0.68
N ARG A 213 24.46 -23.47 0.62
CA ARG A 213 23.42 -23.43 1.63
C ARG A 213 23.57 -22.17 2.45
N GLU A 214 22.48 -21.44 2.60
CA GLU A 214 22.43 -20.20 3.34
C GLU A 214 21.28 -20.22 4.32
N ARG A 215 21.50 -19.68 5.49
CA ARG A 215 20.48 -19.34 6.48
C ARG A 215 20.42 -17.83 6.61
N SER A 216 19.23 -17.27 6.42
CA SER A 216 18.95 -15.85 6.60
C SER A 216 18.08 -15.63 7.84
N GLN A 217 18.27 -14.51 8.51
CA GLN A 217 17.46 -14.03 9.62
C GLN A 217 17.25 -12.54 9.48
N ASN A 218 16.01 -12.10 9.43
CA ASN A 218 15.65 -10.71 9.34
C ASN A 218 14.88 -10.26 10.59
N ARG A 219 14.99 -8.98 10.91
CA ARG A 219 14.23 -8.33 11.97
C ARG A 219 13.82 -6.94 11.53
N PHE A 220 12.56 -6.63 11.76
CA PHE A 220 11.97 -5.31 11.54
C PHE A 220 11.36 -4.82 12.84
N ASP A 221 11.63 -3.59 13.22
CA ASP A 221 11.02 -2.91 14.35
C ASP A 221 10.51 -1.56 13.87
N ASP A 222 9.26 -1.23 14.16
CA ASP A 222 8.63 0.06 13.84
C ASP A 222 7.94 0.61 15.09
N LEU A 223 8.14 1.90 15.34
CA LEU A 223 7.44 2.66 16.35
C LEU A 223 6.78 3.85 15.68
N THR A 224 5.45 3.90 15.71
CA THR A 224 4.68 5.02 15.16
C THR A 224 3.82 5.67 16.25
N ALA A 225 3.98 6.98 16.45
CA ALA A 225 3.08 7.81 17.22
C ALA A 225 2.22 8.67 16.31
N SER A 226 0.91 8.78 16.59
CA SER A 226 -0.05 9.48 15.74
C SER A 226 -1.05 10.31 16.53
N MET A 227 -1.56 11.35 15.88
CA MET A 227 -2.61 12.22 16.38
C MET A 227 -3.57 12.56 15.24
N ALA A 228 -4.87 12.43 15.49
CA ALA A 228 -5.92 12.95 14.63
C ALA A 228 -6.82 13.90 15.44
N TYR A 229 -6.97 15.13 14.99
CA TYR A 229 -7.81 16.14 15.59
C TYR A 229 -8.86 16.62 14.59
N ALA A 230 -10.11 16.60 14.96
CA ALA A 230 -11.21 17.16 14.16
C ALA A 230 -11.99 18.16 15.00
N ARG A 231 -12.38 19.28 14.39
CA ARG A 231 -13.27 20.28 14.98
C ARG A 231 -14.29 20.73 13.95
N GLU A 232 -15.55 20.70 14.36
CA GLU A 232 -16.65 21.30 13.63
C GLU A 232 -17.05 22.63 14.23
N PHE A 233 -17.33 23.58 13.39
CA PHE A 233 -17.77 24.93 13.77
C PHE A 233 -19.25 25.10 13.43
N ASP A 234 -19.95 25.96 14.15
CA ASP A 234 -21.41 26.15 14.06
C ASP A 234 -21.89 26.56 12.64
N ALA A 235 -21.01 27.15 11.83
CA ALA A 235 -21.32 27.55 10.45
C ALA A 235 -21.12 26.43 9.40
N GLY A 236 -20.94 25.18 9.81
CA GLY A 236 -20.69 24.04 8.92
C GLY A 236 -19.26 23.98 8.37
N HIS A 237 -18.36 24.79 8.92
CA HIS A 237 -16.92 24.68 8.64
C HIS A 237 -16.31 23.55 9.46
N ALA A 238 -15.20 22.99 9.01
CA ALA A 238 -14.47 21.99 9.79
C ALA A 238 -12.97 22.13 9.61
N LEU A 239 -12.22 21.83 10.67
CA LEU A 239 -10.78 21.70 10.67
C LEU A 239 -10.42 20.27 11.05
N ARG A 240 -9.50 19.67 10.30
CA ARG A 240 -8.85 18.40 10.65
C ARG A 240 -7.35 18.56 10.60
N ILE A 241 -6.67 17.92 11.53
CA ILE A 241 -5.23 17.85 11.60
C ILE A 241 -4.89 16.39 11.87
N ASP A 242 -4.14 15.79 10.96
CA ASP A 242 -3.57 14.46 11.12
C ASP A 242 -2.05 14.60 11.15
N ALA A 243 -1.41 14.03 12.17
CA ALA A 243 0.03 14.06 12.31
C ALA A 243 0.53 12.69 12.76
N ARG A 244 1.71 12.28 12.26
CA ARG A 244 2.41 11.10 12.71
C ARG A 244 3.91 11.29 12.69
N ALA A 245 4.60 10.59 13.57
CA ALA A 245 6.04 10.45 13.56
C ALA A 245 6.37 8.97 13.72
N TRP A 246 7.37 8.51 13.01
CA TRP A 246 7.79 7.12 13.04
C TRP A 246 9.30 6.98 13.12
N ALA A 247 9.72 5.85 13.65
CA ALA A 247 11.08 5.35 13.57
C ALA A 247 11.02 3.86 13.31
N TRP A 248 11.71 3.39 12.27
CA TRP A 248 11.81 1.97 12.02
C TRP A 248 13.25 1.54 11.80
N GLY A 249 13.52 0.25 12.07
CA GLY A 249 14.80 -0.37 11.82
C GLY A 249 14.62 -1.74 11.18
N HIS A 250 15.52 -2.07 10.27
CA HIS A 250 15.66 -3.38 9.67
C HIS A 250 17.07 -3.87 9.91
N GLY A 251 17.22 -5.11 10.37
CA GLY A 251 18.50 -5.77 10.48
C GLY A 251 18.44 -7.17 9.90
N PHE A 252 19.50 -7.58 9.22
CA PHE A 252 19.63 -8.94 8.74
C PHE A 252 20.97 -9.56 9.12
N LYS A 253 20.99 -10.91 9.17
CA LYS A 253 22.20 -11.72 9.27
C LYS A 253 22.05 -12.91 8.34
N ARG A 254 23.09 -13.18 7.57
CA ARG A 254 23.18 -14.30 6.64
C ARG A 254 24.45 -15.08 6.89
N HIS A 255 24.38 -16.39 6.76
CA HIS A 255 25.52 -17.27 6.80
C HIS A 255 25.37 -18.33 5.72
N GLY A 256 26.27 -18.30 4.75
CA GLY A 256 26.28 -19.20 3.60
C GLY A 256 27.56 -19.99 3.49
N GLY A 257 27.47 -21.18 2.89
CA GLY A 257 28.62 -22.00 2.56
C GLY A 257 28.48 -22.66 1.20
N VAL A 258 29.48 -22.47 0.35
CA VAL A 258 29.59 -23.08 -0.97
C VAL A 258 30.41 -24.35 -0.90
N GLN A 259 29.92 -25.43 -1.53
CA GLN A 259 30.59 -26.74 -1.56
C GLN A 259 30.51 -27.36 -2.97
N THR A 260 31.39 -28.27 -3.24
CA THR A 260 31.27 -29.14 -4.40
C THR A 260 30.07 -30.08 -4.25
N MET A 261 29.59 -30.69 -5.33
CA MET A 261 28.52 -31.69 -5.25
C MET A 261 28.90 -32.95 -4.45
N ALA A 262 30.19 -33.17 -4.21
CA ALA A 262 30.69 -34.22 -3.34
C ALA A 262 30.78 -33.84 -1.85
N GLY A 263 30.36 -32.58 -1.52
CA GLY A 263 30.35 -32.04 -0.15
C GLY A 263 31.68 -31.46 0.33
N ALA A 264 32.69 -31.29 -0.54
CA ALA A 264 33.92 -30.61 -0.16
C ALA A 264 33.70 -29.10 -0.12
N PRO A 265 34.03 -28.42 0.99
CA PRO A 265 33.85 -26.96 1.11
C PRO A 265 34.72 -26.21 0.11
N LEU A 266 34.22 -25.11 -0.46
CA LEU A 266 34.91 -24.23 -1.38
C LEU A 266 35.11 -22.82 -0.79
N SER A 267 34.06 -22.28 -0.14
CA SER A 267 34.08 -21.00 0.53
C SER A 267 32.91 -20.89 1.50
N SER A 268 32.95 -19.89 2.37
CA SER A 268 31.78 -19.45 3.14
C SER A 268 31.70 -17.93 3.13
N ALA A 269 30.48 -17.42 3.33
CA ALA A 269 30.21 -16.00 3.41
C ALA A 269 29.36 -15.69 4.64
N PHE A 270 29.58 -14.51 5.23
CA PHE A 270 28.77 -13.94 6.27
C PHE A 270 28.33 -12.54 5.85
N GLY A 271 27.02 -12.30 5.86
CA GLY A 271 26.45 -10.99 5.58
C GLY A 271 25.70 -10.46 6.80
N SER A 272 25.81 -9.18 7.07
CA SER A 272 24.99 -8.49 8.05
C SER A 272 24.71 -7.08 7.61
N GLY A 273 23.56 -6.54 7.96
CA GLY A 273 23.22 -5.16 7.68
C GLY A 273 22.23 -4.61 8.69
N GLU A 274 22.26 -3.31 8.84
CA GLU A 274 21.30 -2.54 9.64
C GLU A 274 20.90 -1.30 8.84
N THR A 275 19.59 -1.11 8.66
CA THR A 275 19.00 0.09 8.07
C THR A 275 18.05 0.70 9.08
N ALA A 276 18.08 2.00 9.24
CA ALA A 276 17.17 2.73 10.13
C ALA A 276 16.62 3.97 9.43
N ALA A 277 15.34 4.23 9.66
CA ALA A 277 14.73 5.46 9.19
C ALA A 277 13.90 6.14 10.27
N THR A 278 13.85 7.46 10.19
CA THR A 278 12.96 8.30 10.99
C THR A 278 12.18 9.23 10.08
N GLY A 279 10.96 9.57 10.47
CA GLY A 279 10.17 10.47 9.64
C GLY A 279 8.97 11.06 10.35
N GLY A 280 8.34 12.00 9.66
CA GLY A 280 7.12 12.63 10.11
C GLY A 280 6.25 13.10 8.96
N GLU A 281 4.95 13.16 9.22
CA GLU A 281 3.94 13.67 8.31
C GLU A 281 2.92 14.49 9.10
N ALA A 282 2.50 15.61 8.53
CA ALA A 282 1.39 16.39 9.03
C ALA A 282 0.49 16.81 7.87
N THR A 283 -0.80 16.64 8.04
CA THR A 283 -1.84 17.08 7.09
C THR A 283 -2.84 17.97 7.80
N VAL A 284 -3.21 19.06 7.17
CA VAL A 284 -4.24 19.99 7.63
C VAL A 284 -5.30 20.11 6.56
N ASP A 285 -6.54 19.77 6.88
CA ASP A 285 -7.72 19.99 6.06
C ASP A 285 -8.60 21.07 6.67
N PHE A 286 -8.99 22.05 5.88
CA PHE A 286 -9.97 23.05 6.26
C PHE A 286 -11.11 23.07 5.27
N ASP A 287 -12.29 22.68 5.73
CA ASP A 287 -13.54 22.70 4.98
C ASP A 287 -14.30 23.99 5.28
N TYR A 288 -14.64 24.75 4.27
CA TYR A 288 -15.38 26.00 4.36
C TYR A 288 -16.70 25.89 3.59
N ALA A 289 -17.82 26.00 4.29
CA ALA A 289 -19.14 26.06 3.66
C ALA A 289 -19.38 27.45 3.07
N LEU A 290 -19.69 27.51 1.77
CA LEU A 290 -19.95 28.73 1.00
C LEU A 290 -21.45 28.87 0.72
N PRO A 291 -21.96 30.08 0.48
CA PRO A 291 -23.34 30.28 0.04
C PRO A 291 -23.68 29.57 -1.26
N GLY A 292 -24.93 29.11 -1.45
CA GLY A 292 -25.41 28.52 -2.69
C GLY A 292 -24.95 27.08 -2.91
N ALA A 293 -24.82 26.27 -1.85
CA ALA A 293 -24.41 24.86 -1.87
C ALA A 293 -23.00 24.62 -2.44
N TRP A 294 -22.13 25.61 -2.37
CA TRP A 294 -20.70 25.47 -2.61
C TRP A 294 -19.98 25.09 -1.32
N SER A 295 -18.97 24.26 -1.41
CA SER A 295 -17.97 24.02 -0.37
C SER A 295 -16.58 24.26 -0.93
N LEU A 296 -15.66 24.67 -0.07
CA LEU A 296 -14.26 24.84 -0.36
C LEU A 296 -13.46 23.99 0.61
N LYS A 297 -12.56 23.16 0.13
CA LYS A 297 -11.60 22.41 0.95
C LYS A 297 -10.18 22.88 0.62
N LEU A 298 -9.43 23.24 1.65
CA LEU A 298 -8.00 23.48 1.57
C LEU A 298 -7.28 22.34 2.29
N THR A 299 -6.34 21.70 1.61
CA THR A 299 -5.48 20.65 2.17
C THR A 299 -4.02 21.09 2.05
N ALA A 300 -3.28 21.00 3.15
CA ALA A 300 -1.83 21.15 3.17
C ALA A 300 -1.21 19.91 3.79
N LEU A 301 -0.19 19.33 3.14
CA LEU A 301 0.54 18.17 3.63
C LEU A 301 2.04 18.45 3.58
N GLN A 302 2.74 18.05 4.63
CA GLN A 302 4.19 18.01 4.70
C GLN A 302 4.64 16.65 5.20
N ARG A 303 5.60 16.02 4.49
CA ARG A 303 6.24 14.77 4.87
C ARG A 303 7.75 14.89 4.71
N LEU A 304 8.49 14.31 5.65
CA LEU A 304 9.95 14.17 5.59
C LEU A 304 10.34 12.79 6.13
N THR A 305 11.32 12.15 5.49
CA THR A 305 11.92 10.88 5.92
C THR A 305 13.42 10.95 5.74
N GLU A 306 14.16 10.48 6.74
CA GLU A 306 15.61 10.27 6.69
C GLU A 306 15.88 8.79 6.94
N GLU A 307 16.69 8.18 6.09
CA GLU A 307 17.06 6.76 6.13
C GLU A 307 18.56 6.63 5.99
N SER A 308 19.16 5.64 6.67
CA SER A 308 20.55 5.27 6.50
C SER A 308 20.75 3.79 6.73
N GLY A 309 21.65 3.19 5.96
CA GLY A 309 21.97 1.77 6.01
C GLY A 309 23.47 1.52 5.97
N GLU A 310 23.88 0.39 6.55
CA GLU A 310 25.21 -0.19 6.41
C GLU A 310 25.08 -1.69 6.26
N GLU A 311 25.70 -2.24 5.22
CA GLU A 311 25.77 -3.67 4.98
C GLU A 311 27.22 -4.11 4.86
N VAL A 312 27.57 -5.23 5.49
CA VAL A 312 28.92 -5.82 5.45
C VAL A 312 28.82 -7.27 5.01
N TYR A 313 29.66 -7.63 4.06
CA TYR A 313 29.78 -8.99 3.54
C TYR A 313 31.23 -9.45 3.65
N ASP A 314 31.44 -10.53 4.41
CA ASP A 314 32.76 -11.15 4.65
C ASP A 314 32.85 -12.49 3.95
N ASP A 315 33.91 -12.72 3.20
CA ASP A 315 34.23 -13.98 2.51
C ASP A 315 35.38 -14.73 3.19
N PHE A 316 35.29 -16.05 3.18
CA PHE A 316 36.25 -16.94 3.80
C PHE A 316 36.61 -18.11 2.87
N ASP A 317 37.88 -18.54 2.90
CA ASP A 317 38.35 -19.74 2.20
C ASP A 317 37.82 -21.04 2.87
N PRO A 318 38.04 -22.24 2.28
CA PRO A 318 37.62 -23.50 2.84
C PRO A 318 38.18 -23.83 4.22
N ASP A 319 39.32 -23.22 4.58
CA ASP A 319 39.97 -23.38 5.88
C ASP A 319 39.44 -22.37 6.92
N GLY A 320 38.48 -21.53 6.53
CA GLY A 320 37.88 -20.48 7.37
C GLY A 320 38.75 -19.25 7.57
N ARG A 321 39.73 -19.02 6.68
CA ARG A 321 40.50 -17.79 6.71
C ARG A 321 39.77 -16.70 5.92
N PHE A 322 39.77 -15.50 6.47
CA PHE A 322 39.22 -14.32 5.84
C PHE A 322 39.92 -14.04 4.49
N THR A 323 39.14 -13.78 3.45
CA THR A 323 39.60 -13.54 2.09
C THR A 323 39.21 -12.19 1.51
N GLY A 324 38.10 -11.60 1.98
CA GLY A 324 37.64 -10.30 1.50
C GLY A 324 36.48 -9.75 2.30
N ARG A 325 36.29 -8.44 2.22
CA ARG A 325 35.14 -7.70 2.78
C ARG A 325 34.61 -6.72 1.76
N LEU A 326 33.28 -6.65 1.64
CA LEU A 326 32.58 -5.61 0.91
C LEU A 326 31.69 -4.86 1.92
N THR A 327 31.79 -3.53 1.94
CA THR A 327 30.93 -2.67 2.79
C THR A 327 30.14 -1.71 1.91
N LEU A 328 28.83 -1.67 2.13
CA LEU A 328 27.89 -0.76 1.48
C LEU A 328 27.38 0.20 2.54
N ILE A 329 27.36 1.48 2.21
CA ILE A 329 26.77 2.53 3.07
C ILE A 329 25.83 3.34 2.20
N ASP A 330 24.59 3.48 2.65
CA ASP A 330 23.58 4.29 2.00
C ASP A 330 22.96 5.31 2.94
N ALA A 331 22.57 6.44 2.37
CA ALA A 331 21.83 7.47 3.09
C ALA A 331 20.84 8.12 2.13
N GLU A 332 19.61 8.30 2.60
CA GLU A 332 18.54 8.90 1.83
C GLU A 332 17.76 9.92 2.66
N THR A 333 17.45 11.07 2.06
CA THR A 333 16.49 12.03 2.59
C THR A 333 15.42 12.29 1.54
N ALA A 334 14.17 12.03 1.88
CA ALA A 334 13.03 12.22 1.00
C ALA A 334 11.98 13.15 1.63
N GLY A 335 11.38 14.02 0.82
CA GLY A 335 10.34 14.92 1.30
C GLY A 335 9.26 15.21 0.28
N GLU A 336 8.07 15.56 0.81
CA GLU A 336 6.90 15.94 0.02
C GLU A 336 6.16 17.10 0.69
N SER A 337 5.83 18.12 -0.09
CA SER A 337 5.01 19.27 0.31
C SER A 337 3.87 19.41 -0.68
N ILE A 338 2.62 19.42 -0.21
CA ILE A 338 1.44 19.54 -1.06
C ILE A 338 0.55 20.66 -0.55
N LEU A 339 0.00 21.44 -1.49
CA LEU A 339 -1.10 22.36 -1.26
C LEU A 339 -2.19 22.09 -2.29
N ARG A 340 -3.40 21.73 -1.83
CA ARG A 340 -4.56 21.47 -2.68
C ARG A 340 -5.73 22.35 -2.30
N LEU A 341 -6.35 22.94 -3.29
CA LEU A 341 -7.60 23.67 -3.19
C LEU A 341 -8.66 22.94 -4.01
N GLU A 342 -9.75 22.59 -3.39
CA GLU A 342 -10.89 21.93 -4.03
C GLU A 342 -12.17 22.71 -3.74
N THR A 343 -12.97 22.96 -4.77
CA THR A 343 -14.31 23.50 -4.60
C THR A 343 -15.34 22.56 -5.19
N ARG A 344 -16.42 22.36 -4.46
CA ARG A 344 -17.51 21.46 -4.83
C ARG A 344 -18.85 22.19 -4.77
N LYS A 345 -19.71 21.88 -5.73
CA LYS A 345 -21.10 22.32 -5.76
C LYS A 345 -22.03 21.13 -5.97
N ALA A 346 -22.92 20.89 -5.03
CA ALA A 346 -24.02 19.96 -5.21
C ALA A 346 -25.27 20.73 -5.71
N GLU A 347 -25.85 20.30 -6.84
CA GLU A 347 -27.01 20.91 -7.47
C GLU A 347 -28.21 19.95 -7.38
N GLY A 348 -28.81 19.90 -6.21
CA GLY A 348 -29.85 18.93 -5.87
C GLY A 348 -29.33 17.50 -5.92
N ARG A 349 -30.21 16.57 -6.32
CA ARG A 349 -29.91 15.12 -6.37
C ARG A 349 -29.36 14.64 -7.71
N THR A 350 -29.28 15.52 -8.70
CA THR A 350 -29.02 15.14 -10.09
C THR A 350 -27.65 15.54 -10.59
N HIS A 351 -27.02 16.54 -9.96
CA HIS A 351 -25.75 17.07 -10.44
C HIS A 351 -24.80 17.41 -9.30
N ALA A 352 -23.51 17.14 -9.52
CA ALA A 352 -22.44 17.72 -8.71
C ALA A 352 -21.28 18.13 -9.62
N THR A 353 -20.58 19.20 -9.25
CA THR A 353 -19.37 19.66 -9.93
C THR A 353 -18.27 19.82 -8.88
N THR A 354 -17.07 19.32 -9.20
CA THR A 354 -15.88 19.50 -8.38
C THR A 354 -14.79 20.09 -9.27
N LEU A 355 -14.11 21.13 -8.77
CA LEU A 355 -12.92 21.70 -9.40
C LEU A 355 -11.78 21.64 -8.39
N ALA A 356 -10.61 21.18 -8.79
CA ALA A 356 -9.45 21.12 -7.92
C ALA A 356 -8.19 21.62 -8.60
N VAL A 357 -7.31 22.22 -7.80
CA VAL A 357 -5.93 22.53 -8.17
C VAL A 357 -5.01 22.07 -7.04
N GLU A 358 -3.92 21.41 -7.40
CA GLU A 358 -2.90 20.90 -6.49
C GLU A 358 -1.53 21.34 -6.96
N GLY A 359 -0.71 21.85 -6.05
CA GLY A 359 0.72 22.05 -6.23
C GLY A 359 1.48 21.09 -5.34
N ALA A 360 2.48 20.41 -5.87
CA ALA A 360 3.33 19.49 -5.12
C ALA A 360 4.81 19.78 -5.39
N TYR A 361 5.61 19.71 -4.34
CA TYR A 361 7.07 19.67 -4.38
C TYR A 361 7.54 18.40 -3.72
N ASN A 362 8.30 17.59 -4.45
CA ASN A 362 8.85 16.34 -4.01
C ASN A 362 10.35 16.35 -4.22
N PHE A 363 11.09 15.74 -3.32
CA PHE A 363 12.52 15.51 -3.52
C PHE A 363 12.98 14.20 -2.88
N LEU A 364 14.09 13.70 -3.42
CA LEU A 364 14.89 12.62 -2.85
C LEU A 364 16.35 12.99 -3.07
N GLU A 365 17.13 12.95 -2.00
CA GLU A 365 18.59 13.11 -2.01
C GLU A 365 19.17 11.83 -1.45
N GLY A 366 19.96 11.11 -2.25
CA GLY A 366 20.52 9.82 -1.91
C GLY A 366 21.99 9.74 -2.22
N ALA A 367 22.73 9.10 -1.33
CA ALA A 367 24.15 8.76 -1.49
C ALA A 367 24.35 7.27 -1.24
N PHE A 368 25.18 6.64 -2.06
CA PHE A 368 25.54 5.23 -1.96
C PHE A 368 27.04 5.07 -2.14
N ASP A 369 27.72 4.55 -1.14
CA ASP A 369 29.15 4.30 -1.10
C ASP A 369 29.45 2.81 -1.02
N LEU A 370 30.43 2.36 -1.77
CA LEU A 370 30.91 0.98 -1.79
C LEU A 370 32.40 0.94 -1.47
N PHE A 371 32.80 0.03 -0.57
CA PHE A 371 34.17 -0.10 -0.09
C PHE A 371 34.65 -1.54 -0.19
N ASP A 372 35.93 -1.73 -0.54
CA ASP A 372 36.61 -3.01 -0.54
C ASP A 372 37.61 -3.11 0.61
N GLY A 373 37.68 -4.29 1.22
CA GLY A 373 38.61 -4.63 2.28
C GLY A 373 38.31 -4.01 3.65
N GLU A 374 39.08 -4.42 4.65
CA GLU A 374 38.97 -3.89 6.04
C GLU A 374 39.44 -2.43 6.15
N ASP A 375 40.29 -1.99 5.22
CA ASP A 375 40.78 -0.60 5.17
C ASP A 375 39.78 0.37 4.49
N LEU A 376 38.60 -0.11 4.08
CA LEU A 376 37.53 0.66 3.43
C LEU A 376 38.04 1.43 2.20
N VAL A 377 38.64 0.72 1.24
CA VAL A 377 39.10 1.31 -0.01
C VAL A 377 37.87 1.61 -0.89
N PRO A 378 37.62 2.88 -1.28
CA PRO A 378 36.42 3.23 -2.04
C PRO A 378 36.41 2.59 -3.43
N ILE A 379 35.26 2.00 -3.81
CA ILE A 379 34.98 1.55 -5.17
C ILE A 379 34.10 2.61 -5.84
N ASN A 380 34.51 3.12 -6.99
CA ASN A 380 33.75 4.14 -7.70
C ASN A 380 32.47 3.55 -8.31
N VAL A 381 31.31 3.98 -7.82
CA VAL A 381 29.97 3.65 -8.36
C VAL A 381 29.44 4.86 -9.14
N PRO A 382 29.17 4.75 -10.44
CA PRO A 382 28.61 5.86 -11.22
C PRO A 382 27.19 6.22 -10.73
N VAL A 383 26.85 7.52 -10.69
CA VAL A 383 25.51 8.04 -10.30
C VAL A 383 25.11 7.57 -8.89
N SER A 384 26.06 7.62 -7.98
CA SER A 384 25.85 7.20 -6.58
C SER A 384 25.42 8.36 -5.66
N ASP A 385 25.78 9.60 -5.99
CA ASP A 385 25.37 10.82 -5.27
C ASP A 385 24.40 11.61 -6.16
N THR A 386 23.13 11.62 -5.81
CA THR A 386 22.09 12.17 -6.67
C THR A 386 20.97 12.81 -5.86
N LYS A 387 20.56 13.99 -6.32
CA LYS A 387 19.33 14.66 -5.86
C LYS A 387 18.34 14.74 -7.00
N VAL A 388 17.10 14.27 -6.77
CA VAL A 388 15.98 14.36 -7.71
C VAL A 388 14.90 15.24 -7.10
N GLU A 389 14.44 16.23 -7.84
CA GLU A 389 13.41 17.19 -7.42
C GLU A 389 12.29 17.24 -8.46
N GLU A 390 11.04 17.27 -8.00
CA GLU A 390 9.87 17.42 -8.86
C GLU A 390 8.99 18.58 -8.37
N HIS A 391 8.71 19.51 -9.27
CA HIS A 391 7.64 20.49 -9.11
C HIS A 391 6.47 20.06 -9.98
N ARG A 392 5.29 19.87 -9.39
CA ARG A 392 4.11 19.40 -10.10
C ARG A 392 2.91 20.27 -9.81
N VAL A 393 2.08 20.46 -10.83
CA VAL A 393 0.77 21.11 -10.75
C VAL A 393 -0.26 20.21 -11.42
N ASP A 394 -1.31 19.84 -10.68
CA ASP A 394 -2.48 19.13 -11.18
C ASP A 394 -3.70 20.05 -11.13
N VAL A 395 -4.48 20.06 -12.22
CA VAL A 395 -5.77 20.74 -12.29
C VAL A 395 -6.81 19.73 -12.74
N SER A 396 -7.97 19.69 -12.09
CA SER A 396 -9.04 18.77 -12.49
C SER A 396 -10.43 19.40 -12.39
N ALA A 397 -11.32 18.96 -13.27
CA ALA A 397 -12.74 19.24 -13.26
C ALA A 397 -13.51 17.93 -13.36
N GLN A 398 -14.44 17.73 -12.43
CA GLN A 398 -15.32 16.56 -12.38
C GLN A 398 -16.77 17.01 -12.47
N ARG A 399 -17.58 16.24 -13.20
CA ARG A 399 -19.03 16.41 -13.27
C ARG A 399 -19.71 15.07 -13.05
N ILE A 400 -20.61 15.00 -12.08
CA ILE A 400 -21.53 13.90 -11.85
C ILE A 400 -22.90 14.33 -12.38
N TRP A 401 -23.54 13.45 -13.14
CA TRP A 401 -24.89 13.63 -13.67
C TRP A 401 -25.73 12.37 -13.46
N ARG A 402 -26.83 12.50 -12.75
CA ARG A 402 -27.75 11.42 -12.42
C ARG A 402 -29.15 11.73 -12.94
N PRO A 403 -29.43 11.47 -14.25
CA PRO A 403 -30.73 11.76 -14.88
C PRO A 403 -31.85 10.88 -14.38
N HIS A 404 -31.54 9.71 -13.86
CA HIS A 404 -32.46 8.72 -13.34
C HIS A 404 -31.82 8.00 -12.14
N PRO A 405 -32.56 7.56 -11.12
CA PRO A 405 -32.00 6.82 -9.97
C PRO A 405 -31.12 5.63 -10.35
N ALA A 406 -31.45 4.93 -11.43
CA ALA A 406 -30.68 3.77 -11.89
C ALA A 406 -29.45 4.13 -12.74
N TRP A 407 -29.21 5.39 -13.10
CA TRP A 407 -28.12 5.77 -14.01
C TRP A 407 -27.29 6.92 -13.43
N THR A 408 -26.01 6.72 -13.33
CA THR A 408 -25.05 7.77 -12.96
C THR A 408 -23.96 7.86 -14.03
N PHE A 409 -23.72 9.06 -14.49
CA PHE A 409 -22.63 9.42 -15.42
C PHE A 409 -21.65 10.31 -14.68
N GLU A 410 -20.38 9.96 -14.73
CA GLU A 410 -19.30 10.75 -14.18
C GLU A 410 -18.26 11.02 -15.26
N GLY A 411 -17.82 12.27 -15.36
CA GLY A 411 -16.74 12.67 -16.25
C GLY A 411 -15.71 13.45 -15.46
N VAL A 412 -14.44 13.11 -15.63
CA VAL A 412 -13.29 13.83 -15.06
C VAL A 412 -12.37 14.25 -16.20
N LEU A 413 -11.93 15.50 -16.18
CA LEU A 413 -10.85 15.99 -17.03
C LEU A 413 -9.75 16.52 -16.14
N GLY A 414 -8.63 15.81 -16.08
CA GLY A 414 -7.42 16.20 -15.38
C GLY A 414 -6.34 16.70 -16.35
N MET A 415 -5.47 17.58 -15.86
CA MET A 415 -4.24 17.99 -16.52
C MET A 415 -3.13 18.06 -15.48
N GLU A 416 -2.04 17.35 -15.76
CA GLU A 416 -0.83 17.33 -14.93
C GLU A 416 0.31 18.01 -15.70
N MET A 417 1.05 18.85 -15.03
CA MET A 417 2.29 19.46 -15.51
C MET A 417 3.35 19.26 -14.45
N SER A 418 4.49 18.69 -14.84
CA SER A 418 5.61 18.47 -13.93
C SER A 418 6.94 18.89 -14.56
N ARG A 419 7.86 19.29 -13.69
CA ARG A 419 9.27 19.55 -13.99
C ARG A 419 10.10 18.73 -13.02
N LEU A 420 10.90 17.83 -13.57
CA LEU A 420 11.82 16.97 -12.86
C LEU A 420 13.24 17.45 -13.11
N THR A 421 14.02 17.61 -12.04
CA THR A 421 15.42 18.03 -12.07
C THR A 421 16.24 17.01 -11.32
N GLN A 422 17.30 16.51 -11.96
CA GLN A 422 18.33 15.68 -11.34
C GLN A 422 19.63 16.48 -11.26
N SER A 423 20.32 16.39 -10.14
CA SER A 423 21.61 17.04 -9.86
C SER A 423 22.52 16.07 -9.09
N GLY A 424 23.76 16.43 -8.87
CA GLY A 424 24.81 15.54 -8.33
C GLY A 424 25.67 14.98 -9.45
N ASP A 425 25.91 13.67 -9.43
CA ASP A 425 26.74 12.96 -10.42
C ASP A 425 26.16 12.99 -11.82
N ALA A 426 24.85 13.07 -11.97
CA ALA A 426 24.16 13.28 -13.23
C ALA A 426 23.35 14.60 -13.17
N GLN A 427 23.30 15.31 -14.32
CA GLN A 427 22.53 16.55 -14.41
C GLN A 427 21.53 16.45 -15.57
N LYS A 428 20.24 16.52 -15.23
CA LYS A 428 19.16 16.45 -16.23
C LYS A 428 17.96 17.25 -15.76
N GLU A 429 17.31 17.91 -16.71
CA GLU A 429 16.03 18.59 -16.50
C GLU A 429 15.04 18.10 -17.55
N ARG A 430 13.83 17.76 -17.11
CA ARG A 430 12.73 17.32 -17.98
C ARG A 430 11.42 17.94 -17.54
N SER A 431 10.56 18.24 -18.50
CA SER A 431 9.21 18.73 -18.25
C SER A 431 8.20 17.87 -18.97
N PHE A 432 7.08 17.60 -18.30
CA PHE A 432 6.01 16.77 -18.80
C PHE A 432 4.68 17.51 -18.70
N ALA A 433 3.76 17.22 -19.62
CA ALA A 433 2.39 17.69 -19.57
C ALA A 433 1.46 16.59 -20.08
N PHE A 434 0.46 16.22 -19.29
CA PHE A 434 -0.45 15.12 -19.58
C PHE A 434 -1.90 15.52 -19.35
N VAL A 435 -2.76 15.12 -20.26
CA VAL A 435 -4.21 15.19 -20.09
C VAL A 435 -4.70 13.84 -19.62
N LYS A 436 -5.50 13.81 -18.54
CA LYS A 436 -6.03 12.61 -17.85
C LYS A 436 -7.57 12.63 -17.89
N PRO A 437 -8.20 12.24 -19.02
CA PRO A 437 -9.65 12.09 -19.08
C PRO A 437 -10.10 10.81 -18.43
N GLU A 438 -11.30 10.84 -17.82
CA GLU A 438 -12.01 9.69 -17.29
C GLU A 438 -13.50 9.84 -17.51
N ILE A 439 -14.15 8.75 -17.90
CA ILE A 439 -15.60 8.65 -18.01
C ILE A 439 -16.03 7.36 -17.33
N THR A 440 -17.02 7.46 -16.44
CA THR A 440 -17.63 6.33 -15.77
C THR A 440 -19.15 6.36 -15.95
N VAL A 441 -19.73 5.20 -16.25
CA VAL A 441 -21.17 4.99 -16.35
C VAL A 441 -21.55 3.88 -15.38
N SER A 442 -22.41 4.17 -14.41
CA SER A 442 -22.95 3.19 -13.46
C SER A 442 -24.41 2.97 -13.74
N TRP A 443 -24.83 1.69 -13.82
CA TRP A 443 -26.20 1.26 -14.02
C TRP A 443 -26.62 0.31 -12.89
N THR A 444 -27.58 0.73 -12.08
CA THR A 444 -28.13 -0.02 -10.94
C THR A 444 -29.60 -0.32 -11.24
N PRO A 445 -29.90 -1.40 -11.99
CA PRO A 445 -31.28 -1.73 -12.40
C PRO A 445 -32.18 -2.12 -11.24
N ASN A 446 -31.61 -2.60 -10.15
CA ASN A 446 -32.31 -3.03 -8.93
C ASN A 446 -31.31 -3.02 -7.75
N ALA A 447 -31.81 -3.26 -6.52
CA ALA A 447 -30.99 -3.27 -5.32
C ALA A 447 -29.88 -4.34 -5.26
N ARG A 448 -29.96 -5.37 -6.16
CA ARG A 448 -29.02 -6.50 -6.17
C ARG A 448 -27.93 -6.39 -7.21
N ASP A 449 -28.21 -5.81 -8.35
CA ASP A 449 -27.30 -5.79 -9.50
C ASP A 449 -26.78 -4.37 -9.76
N GLN A 450 -25.49 -4.25 -10.00
CA GLN A 450 -24.86 -3.03 -10.48
C GLN A 450 -23.87 -3.38 -11.58
N LEU A 451 -23.87 -2.61 -12.65
CA LEU A 451 -22.89 -2.64 -13.72
C LEU A 451 -22.22 -1.28 -13.82
N ARG A 452 -20.89 -1.26 -13.82
CA ARG A 452 -20.08 -0.07 -14.00
C ARG A 452 -19.14 -0.26 -15.18
N LEU A 453 -19.08 0.73 -16.05
CA LEU A 453 -18.16 0.80 -17.19
C LEU A 453 -17.32 2.05 -17.05
N SER A 454 -16.01 1.92 -17.11
CA SER A 454 -15.10 3.07 -17.05
C SER A 454 -14.06 3.02 -18.16
N ALA A 455 -13.72 4.22 -18.65
CA ALA A 455 -12.62 4.46 -19.56
C ALA A 455 -11.81 5.62 -19.01
N GLN A 456 -10.52 5.40 -18.73
CA GLN A 456 -9.66 6.40 -18.15
C GLN A 456 -8.26 6.39 -18.74
N ARG A 457 -7.62 7.56 -18.74
CA ARG A 457 -6.18 7.69 -18.97
C ARG A 457 -5.51 8.16 -17.70
N PHE A 458 -4.56 7.39 -17.20
CA PHE A 458 -3.72 7.77 -16.07
C PHE A 458 -2.24 7.74 -16.44
N VAL A 459 -1.44 8.43 -15.65
CA VAL A 459 0.00 8.56 -15.82
C VAL A 459 0.67 8.02 -14.54
N GLY A 460 1.56 7.06 -14.71
CA GLY A 460 2.36 6.51 -13.62
C GLY A 460 3.35 7.55 -13.09
N GLN A 461 3.75 7.42 -11.85
CA GLN A 461 4.81 8.26 -11.28
C GLN A 461 6.16 7.55 -11.41
N LEU A 462 7.19 8.31 -11.74
CA LEU A 462 8.57 7.81 -11.75
C LEU A 462 9.04 7.58 -10.32
N SER A 463 9.68 6.44 -10.05
CA SER A 463 10.40 6.25 -8.79
C SER A 463 11.66 7.11 -8.80
N PHE A 464 11.89 7.89 -7.76
CA PHE A 464 13.12 8.69 -7.67
C PHE A 464 14.36 7.80 -7.46
N GLY A 465 14.20 6.61 -6.85
CA GLY A 465 15.26 5.62 -6.74
C GLY A 465 15.76 5.08 -8.09
N ASP A 466 14.93 5.14 -9.16
CA ASP A 466 15.34 4.71 -10.50
C ASP A 466 16.39 5.64 -11.15
N PHE A 467 16.63 6.81 -10.56
CA PHE A 467 17.63 7.77 -10.99
C PHE A 467 18.97 7.59 -10.28
N ILE A 468 19.07 6.70 -9.29
CA ILE A 468 20.25 6.40 -8.48
C ILE A 468 20.72 4.99 -8.79
N SER A 469 22.03 4.76 -8.83
CA SER A 469 22.58 3.42 -9.00
C SER A 469 22.40 2.58 -7.73
N SER A 470 22.18 1.28 -7.90
CA SER A 470 22.02 0.34 -6.80
C SER A 470 22.77 -0.97 -7.08
N ILE A 471 23.21 -1.62 -6.01
CA ILE A 471 23.89 -2.91 -6.04
C ILE A 471 23.19 -3.85 -5.08
N ASN A 472 22.91 -5.08 -5.53
CA ASN A 472 22.43 -6.16 -4.69
C ASN A 472 23.47 -7.27 -4.69
N VAL A 473 24.25 -7.34 -3.62
CA VAL A 473 25.34 -8.32 -3.46
C VAL A 473 24.80 -9.75 -3.42
N ASN A 474 23.63 -9.94 -2.82
CA ASN A 474 23.04 -11.28 -2.64
C ASN A 474 22.60 -11.93 -3.95
N ASP A 475 22.22 -11.12 -4.92
CA ASP A 475 21.75 -11.58 -6.23
C ASP A 475 22.81 -11.37 -7.33
N ASP A 476 24.03 -10.91 -6.98
CA ASP A 476 25.08 -10.53 -7.91
C ASP A 476 24.57 -9.59 -9.02
N THR A 477 23.80 -8.58 -8.65
CA THR A 477 23.16 -7.69 -9.61
C THR A 477 23.44 -6.22 -9.31
N SER A 478 23.64 -5.43 -10.37
CA SER A 478 23.75 -3.98 -10.30
C SER A 478 22.80 -3.32 -11.30
N GLN A 479 22.36 -2.13 -10.96
CA GLN A 479 21.56 -1.28 -11.84
C GLN A 479 22.14 0.12 -11.83
N GLN A 480 22.25 0.73 -12.99
CA GLN A 480 22.68 2.12 -13.12
C GLN A 480 21.45 3.04 -13.13
N GLY A 481 21.50 4.16 -12.43
CA GLY A 481 20.46 5.17 -12.49
C GLY A 481 20.28 5.71 -13.92
N ASN A 482 19.02 5.96 -14.33
CA ASN A 482 18.71 6.42 -15.68
C ASN A 482 17.96 7.76 -15.66
N PRO A 483 18.60 8.86 -16.09
CA PRO A 483 17.98 10.18 -16.13
C PRO A 483 16.96 10.37 -17.28
N ASP A 484 16.86 9.38 -18.20
CA ASP A 484 16.02 9.47 -19.39
C ASP A 484 14.65 8.77 -19.26
N LEU A 485 14.29 8.34 -18.05
CA LEU A 485 13.02 7.71 -17.76
C LEU A 485 11.82 8.60 -18.08
N GLU A 486 10.76 8.01 -18.65
CA GLU A 486 9.46 8.65 -18.88
C GLU A 486 8.37 7.97 -18.06
N PRO A 487 7.36 8.73 -17.57
CA PRO A 487 6.20 8.14 -16.92
C PRO A 487 5.43 7.19 -17.85
N GLU A 488 5.02 6.03 -17.34
CA GLU A 488 4.04 5.17 -18.02
C GLU A 488 2.72 5.93 -18.22
N ARG A 489 2.12 5.75 -19.40
CA ARG A 489 0.81 6.32 -19.74
C ARG A 489 -0.13 5.19 -20.13
N THR A 490 -1.21 5.04 -19.39
CA THR A 490 -2.10 3.91 -19.54
C THR A 490 -3.51 4.35 -19.88
N TRP A 491 -4.05 3.87 -21.00
CA TRP A 491 -5.48 3.85 -21.26
C TRP A 491 -6.07 2.57 -20.70
N ARG A 492 -7.09 2.69 -19.84
CA ARG A 492 -7.78 1.57 -19.21
C ARG A 492 -9.25 1.57 -19.60
N LEU A 493 -9.73 0.42 -20.03
CA LEU A 493 -11.16 0.08 -20.08
C LEU A 493 -11.43 -0.94 -18.98
N GLN A 494 -12.47 -0.71 -18.20
CA GLN A 494 -12.87 -1.63 -17.13
C GLN A 494 -14.39 -1.78 -17.14
N ALA A 495 -14.85 -3.01 -16.87
CA ALA A 495 -16.24 -3.37 -16.63
C ALA A 495 -16.32 -4.14 -15.33
N ASP A 496 -17.15 -3.66 -14.40
CA ASP A 496 -17.39 -4.26 -13.09
C ASP A 496 -18.87 -4.64 -13.02
N TRP A 497 -19.15 -5.89 -12.69
CA TRP A 497 -20.50 -6.36 -12.40
C TRP A 497 -20.57 -6.89 -10.98
N GLU A 498 -21.39 -6.27 -10.15
CA GLU A 498 -21.67 -6.70 -8.79
C GLU A 498 -23.08 -7.27 -8.71
N ARG A 499 -23.20 -8.41 -8.01
CA ARG A 499 -24.49 -9.00 -7.65
C ARG A 499 -24.52 -9.35 -6.17
N ARG A 500 -25.52 -8.85 -5.47
CA ARG A 500 -25.80 -9.17 -4.08
C ARG A 500 -26.88 -10.22 -3.95
N PHE A 501 -26.72 -11.13 -3.00
CA PHE A 501 -27.64 -12.21 -2.71
C PHE A 501 -27.64 -12.51 -1.21
N ALA A 502 -28.72 -13.07 -0.68
CA ALA A 502 -28.96 -13.16 0.75
C ALA A 502 -28.81 -11.78 1.42
N GLU A 503 -28.49 -11.72 2.71
CA GLU A 503 -28.28 -10.45 3.43
C GLU A 503 -26.80 -10.01 3.39
N GLU A 504 -25.89 -10.98 3.33
CA GLU A 504 -24.45 -10.79 3.44
C GLU A 504 -23.66 -11.30 2.23
N GLY A 505 -24.33 -11.81 1.21
CA GLY A 505 -23.66 -12.35 0.02
C GLY A 505 -23.38 -11.31 -1.04
N SER A 506 -22.21 -11.37 -1.66
CA SER A 506 -21.84 -10.55 -2.82
C SER A 506 -20.95 -11.34 -3.79
N PHE A 507 -21.11 -11.06 -5.07
CA PHE A 507 -20.23 -11.53 -6.12
C PHE A 507 -19.89 -10.36 -7.03
N THR A 508 -18.60 -10.13 -7.27
CA THR A 508 -18.11 -9.09 -8.17
C THR A 508 -17.24 -9.72 -9.25
N LEU A 509 -17.48 -9.35 -10.51
CA LEU A 509 -16.66 -9.73 -11.64
C LEU A 509 -16.08 -8.47 -12.28
N ILE A 510 -14.76 -8.39 -12.39
CA ILE A 510 -14.02 -7.25 -12.94
C ILE A 510 -13.26 -7.71 -14.17
N ALA A 511 -13.56 -7.10 -15.32
CA ALA A 511 -12.81 -7.30 -16.56
C ALA A 511 -12.10 -5.99 -16.94
N ARG A 512 -10.77 -6.05 -17.19
CA ARG A 512 -9.95 -4.88 -17.47
C ARG A 512 -9.06 -5.12 -18.68
N HIS A 513 -8.96 -4.12 -19.53
CA HIS A 513 -7.98 -4.06 -20.60
C HIS A 513 -7.20 -2.74 -20.55
N GLU A 514 -5.89 -2.82 -20.68
CA GLU A 514 -4.98 -1.67 -20.63
C GLU A 514 -4.07 -1.65 -21.86
N TRP A 515 -3.96 -0.47 -22.46
CA TRP A 515 -2.90 -0.12 -23.42
C TRP A 515 -1.91 0.76 -22.69
N VAL A 516 -0.68 0.28 -22.56
CA VAL A 516 0.38 0.93 -21.77
C VAL A 516 1.41 1.49 -22.73
N GLU A 517 1.60 2.79 -22.75
CA GLU A 517 2.67 3.47 -23.45
C GLU A 517 3.85 3.62 -22.52
N ALA A 518 5.07 3.39 -23.02
CA ALA A 518 6.32 3.51 -22.27
C ALA A 518 6.37 2.58 -21.03
N VAL A 519 6.05 1.28 -21.22
CA VAL A 519 6.11 0.27 -20.16
C VAL A 519 7.44 0.33 -19.42
N SER A 520 7.40 0.42 -18.07
CA SER A 520 8.59 0.44 -17.23
C SER A 520 9.25 -0.93 -17.12
N GLY A 521 10.56 -0.98 -17.12
CA GLY A 521 11.32 -2.22 -16.98
C GLY A 521 12.82 -1.97 -16.99
N LEU A 522 13.60 -3.02 -17.19
CA LEU A 522 15.04 -2.90 -17.35
C LEU A 522 15.41 -2.86 -18.83
N VAL A 523 16.29 -1.93 -19.17
CA VAL A 523 16.86 -1.75 -20.52
C VAL A 523 18.38 -1.82 -20.46
N PRO A 524 19.05 -2.27 -21.52
CA PRO A 524 20.50 -2.22 -21.60
C PRO A 524 20.99 -0.78 -21.79
N LEU A 525 21.72 -0.25 -20.82
CA LEU A 525 22.37 1.06 -20.93
C LEU A 525 23.78 0.89 -21.49
N ALA A 526 24.07 1.59 -22.59
CA ALA A 526 25.33 1.46 -23.33
C ALA A 526 25.68 -0.01 -23.70
N GLY A 527 24.72 -0.93 -23.72
CA GLY A 527 24.89 -2.35 -24.02
C GLY A 527 25.72 -3.14 -23.01
N ARG A 528 25.86 -2.61 -21.77
CA ARG A 528 26.74 -3.23 -20.74
C ARG A 528 26.07 -3.38 -19.38
N PHE A 529 25.15 -2.51 -19.02
CA PHE A 529 24.51 -2.48 -17.71
C PHE A 529 23.01 -2.52 -17.85
N ASP A 530 22.36 -3.12 -16.87
CA ASP A 530 20.93 -2.95 -16.67
C ASP A 530 20.64 -1.58 -16.07
N ALA A 531 19.60 -0.92 -16.57
CA ALA A 531 19.10 0.32 -16.01
C ALA A 531 17.55 0.34 -16.06
N PRO A 532 16.87 0.96 -15.10
CA PRO A 532 15.45 1.27 -15.25
C PRO A 532 15.22 2.04 -16.55
N GLY A 533 14.17 1.70 -17.30
CA GLY A 533 13.93 2.31 -18.61
C GLY A 533 12.55 2.00 -19.15
N ASN A 534 12.27 2.54 -20.32
CA ASN A 534 10.99 2.33 -20.99
C ASN A 534 11.14 1.32 -22.12
N LEU A 535 10.34 0.26 -22.09
CA LEU A 535 10.37 -0.86 -23.05
C LEU A 535 9.59 -0.59 -24.34
N GLY A 536 8.88 0.55 -24.44
CA GLY A 536 7.92 0.84 -25.49
C GLY A 536 6.49 0.49 -25.10
N ASP A 537 5.63 0.21 -26.09
CA ASP A 537 4.20 0.01 -25.86
C ASP A 537 3.92 -1.46 -25.49
N GLY A 538 2.98 -1.63 -24.57
CA GLY A 538 2.53 -2.92 -24.09
C GLY A 538 1.01 -2.97 -23.88
N ARG A 539 0.54 -4.15 -23.50
CA ARG A 539 -0.88 -4.38 -23.19
C ARG A 539 -1.01 -5.30 -21.99
N ARG A 540 -2.11 -5.12 -21.23
CA ARG A 540 -2.45 -5.95 -20.08
C ARG A 540 -3.95 -6.29 -20.12
N TRP A 541 -4.29 -7.57 -19.92
CA TRP A 541 -5.62 -8.06 -19.64
C TRP A 541 -5.68 -8.55 -18.20
N ARG A 542 -6.80 -8.32 -17.54
CA ARG A 542 -7.10 -8.84 -16.21
C ARG A 542 -8.57 -9.21 -16.11
N LEU A 543 -8.83 -10.40 -15.56
CA LEU A 543 -10.16 -10.83 -15.13
C LEU A 543 -10.05 -11.21 -13.64
N GLN A 544 -10.91 -10.65 -12.81
CA GLN A 544 -10.96 -10.93 -11.37
C GLN A 544 -12.39 -11.24 -10.97
N ALA A 545 -12.54 -12.22 -10.07
CA ALA A 545 -13.81 -12.57 -9.45
C ALA A 545 -13.64 -12.56 -7.93
N ASP A 546 -14.51 -11.83 -7.23
CA ASP A 546 -14.55 -11.73 -5.77
C ASP A 546 -15.91 -12.25 -5.31
N LEU A 547 -15.91 -13.10 -4.28
CA LEU A 547 -17.10 -13.74 -3.70
C LEU A 547 -17.07 -13.56 -2.17
N THR A 548 -18.18 -13.15 -1.59
CA THR A 548 -18.45 -13.27 -0.15
C THR A 548 -19.79 -13.99 0.00
N THR A 549 -19.87 -15.06 0.78
CA THR A 549 -21.09 -15.82 0.94
C THR A 549 -21.27 -16.34 2.37
N PRO A 550 -22.42 -16.09 3.02
CA PRO A 550 -22.78 -16.76 4.25
C PRO A 550 -23.07 -18.24 3.96
N LEU A 551 -22.69 -19.11 4.89
CA LEU A 551 -22.79 -20.56 4.74
C LEU A 551 -23.96 -21.17 5.52
N ASP A 552 -24.85 -20.36 6.11
CA ASP A 552 -26.01 -20.82 6.89
C ASP A 552 -26.92 -21.75 6.07
N ALA A 553 -27.13 -21.44 4.79
CA ALA A 553 -27.90 -22.30 3.87
C ALA A 553 -27.26 -23.67 3.65
N LEU A 554 -25.97 -23.83 3.91
CA LEU A 554 -25.21 -25.10 3.84
C LEU A 554 -25.09 -25.78 5.21
N GLY A 555 -25.74 -25.23 6.26
CA GLY A 555 -25.73 -25.78 7.62
C GLY A 555 -24.53 -25.39 8.46
N VAL A 556 -23.71 -24.43 8.01
CA VAL A 556 -22.58 -23.85 8.77
C VAL A 556 -23.04 -22.50 9.32
N SER A 557 -23.76 -22.55 10.43
CA SER A 557 -24.31 -21.34 11.06
C SER A 557 -23.20 -20.39 11.52
N GLY A 558 -23.34 -19.10 11.23
CA GLY A 558 -22.34 -18.05 11.51
C GLY A 558 -21.06 -18.20 10.71
N GLY A 559 -21.06 -19.03 9.66
CA GLY A 559 -19.94 -19.21 8.75
C GLY A 559 -20.02 -18.25 7.55
N VAL A 560 -18.93 -17.55 7.28
CA VAL A 560 -18.77 -16.70 6.08
C VAL A 560 -17.52 -17.18 5.33
N LEU A 561 -17.67 -17.38 4.03
CA LEU A 561 -16.58 -17.67 3.10
C LEU A 561 -16.40 -16.48 2.16
N SER A 562 -15.18 -15.96 2.10
CA SER A 562 -14.77 -14.98 1.10
C SER A 562 -13.69 -15.57 0.21
N GLY A 563 -13.61 -15.11 -1.03
CA GLY A 563 -12.58 -15.56 -1.93
C GLY A 563 -12.37 -14.58 -3.06
N SER A 564 -11.15 -14.50 -3.56
CA SER A 564 -10.75 -13.71 -4.72
C SER A 564 -9.94 -14.59 -5.67
N ALA A 565 -10.20 -14.47 -6.97
CA ALA A 565 -9.40 -15.12 -8.00
C ALA A 565 -9.15 -14.14 -9.14
N MET A 566 -7.90 -14.01 -9.57
CA MET A 566 -7.50 -13.13 -10.65
C MET A 566 -6.62 -13.88 -11.64
N VAL A 567 -6.87 -13.64 -12.93
CA VAL A 567 -5.96 -14.04 -14.01
C VAL A 567 -5.54 -12.80 -14.79
N ARG A 568 -4.28 -12.77 -15.23
CA ARG A 568 -3.67 -11.64 -15.91
C ARG A 568 -2.79 -12.12 -17.06
N GLU A 569 -2.82 -11.39 -18.15
CA GLU A 569 -1.89 -11.55 -19.26
C GLU A 569 -1.31 -10.19 -19.64
N THR A 570 0.02 -10.12 -19.74
CA THR A 570 0.75 -8.92 -20.13
C THR A 570 1.66 -9.21 -21.31
N ARG A 571 1.84 -8.24 -22.23
CA ARG A 571 2.70 -8.36 -23.40
C ARG A 571 3.42 -7.05 -23.67
N VAL A 572 4.75 -7.17 -23.85
CA VAL A 572 5.65 -6.08 -24.28
C VAL A 572 6.79 -6.69 -25.08
N ASN A 573 7.40 -5.91 -25.97
CA ASN A 573 8.60 -6.35 -26.69
C ASN A 573 9.83 -6.26 -25.77
N ASP A 574 10.62 -7.31 -25.73
CA ASP A 574 11.88 -7.34 -25.01
C ASP A 574 12.94 -6.50 -25.73
N PRO A 575 13.59 -5.53 -25.06
CA PRO A 575 14.56 -4.65 -25.72
C PRO A 575 15.87 -5.36 -26.10
N VAL A 576 16.15 -6.53 -25.53
CA VAL A 576 17.35 -7.31 -25.83
C VAL A 576 17.10 -8.28 -26.98
N THR A 577 16.03 -9.08 -26.88
CA THR A 577 15.79 -10.17 -27.85
C THR A 577 14.83 -9.79 -28.98
N GLY A 578 14.07 -8.70 -28.84
CA GLY A 578 13.01 -8.29 -29.76
C GLY A 578 11.77 -9.18 -29.73
N ALA A 579 11.72 -10.23 -28.90
CA ALA A 579 10.58 -11.13 -28.78
C ALA A 579 9.52 -10.53 -27.82
N GLU A 580 8.25 -10.88 -28.03
CA GLU A 580 7.21 -10.57 -27.05
C GLU A 580 7.42 -11.38 -25.76
N ARG A 581 7.24 -10.71 -24.60
CA ARG A 581 7.33 -11.29 -23.27
C ARG A 581 6.30 -10.70 -22.32
N ARG A 582 6.16 -11.31 -21.14
CA ARG A 582 5.40 -10.74 -20.02
C ARG A 582 6.08 -9.48 -19.46
N PHE A 583 5.33 -8.64 -18.75
CA PHE A 583 5.91 -7.58 -17.94
C PHE A 583 6.75 -8.22 -16.82
N ARG A 584 7.76 -7.51 -16.37
CA ARG A 584 8.67 -7.99 -15.33
C ARG A 584 7.93 -8.06 -14.00
N GLY A 585 8.01 -9.20 -13.30
CA GLY A 585 7.45 -9.38 -11.96
C GLY A 585 5.92 -9.46 -11.91
N ASP A 586 5.24 -9.58 -13.05
CA ASP A 586 3.78 -9.78 -13.07
C ASP A 586 3.45 -11.28 -12.96
N GLU A 587 2.73 -11.67 -11.91
CA GLU A 587 2.13 -13.01 -11.82
C GLU A 587 0.97 -13.14 -12.82
N ASP A 588 0.78 -14.33 -13.39
CA ASP A 588 -0.29 -14.61 -14.35
C ASP A 588 -1.64 -14.93 -13.68
N TRP A 589 -1.65 -15.36 -12.42
CA TRP A 589 -2.84 -15.58 -11.63
C TRP A 589 -2.56 -15.44 -10.13
N ARG A 590 -3.60 -15.12 -9.36
CA ARG A 590 -3.60 -15.10 -7.89
C ARG A 590 -4.96 -15.55 -7.39
N ALA A 591 -4.99 -16.28 -6.28
CA ALA A 591 -6.22 -16.65 -5.60
C ALA A 591 -6.05 -16.57 -4.09
N SER A 592 -7.13 -16.18 -3.40
CA SER A 592 -7.23 -16.25 -1.94
C SER A 592 -8.59 -16.79 -1.53
N ILE A 593 -8.63 -17.44 -0.37
CA ILE A 593 -9.84 -17.93 0.27
C ILE A 593 -9.73 -17.64 1.76
N ASP A 594 -10.72 -16.96 2.30
CA ASP A 594 -10.84 -16.60 3.70
C ASP A 594 -12.12 -17.23 4.24
N PHE A 595 -12.02 -17.94 5.36
CA PHE A 595 -13.16 -18.53 6.05
C PHE A 595 -13.15 -18.12 7.51
N ARG A 596 -14.28 -17.71 8.01
CA ARG A 596 -14.50 -17.48 9.44
C ARG A 596 -15.86 -18.04 9.85
N GLN A 597 -15.90 -18.71 11.00
CA GLN A 597 -17.14 -19.08 11.67
C GLN A 597 -17.17 -18.49 13.07
N ASP A 598 -18.20 -17.71 13.34
CA ASP A 598 -18.51 -17.18 14.66
C ASP A 598 -19.55 -18.07 15.34
N LEU A 599 -19.30 -18.44 16.60
CA LEU A 599 -20.13 -19.27 17.45
C LEU A 599 -20.48 -18.46 18.72
N PRO A 600 -21.44 -17.50 18.63
CA PRO A 600 -21.74 -16.55 19.71
C PRO A 600 -22.09 -17.21 21.02
N ASP A 601 -22.91 -18.26 21.01
CA ASP A 601 -23.31 -19.02 22.20
C ASP A 601 -22.12 -19.68 22.91
N ALA A 602 -21.12 -20.06 22.15
CA ALA A 602 -19.88 -20.63 22.66
C ALA A 602 -18.83 -19.56 23.03
N GLY A 603 -19.02 -18.30 22.63
CA GLY A 603 -18.04 -17.25 22.76
C GLY A 603 -16.73 -17.59 22.07
N LEU A 604 -16.80 -18.25 20.92
CA LEU A 604 -15.68 -18.75 20.13
C LEU A 604 -15.82 -18.30 18.67
N ALA A 605 -14.70 -18.08 18.01
CA ALA A 605 -14.62 -18.01 16.57
C ALA A 605 -13.37 -18.77 16.09
N TRP A 606 -13.40 -19.26 14.87
CA TRP A 606 -12.24 -19.87 14.22
C TRP A 606 -12.28 -19.62 12.72
N GLY A 607 -11.15 -19.76 12.06
CA GLY A 607 -11.07 -19.55 10.63
C GLY A 607 -9.70 -19.83 10.07
N PHE A 608 -9.61 -19.59 8.77
CA PHE A 608 -8.35 -19.63 8.05
C PHE A 608 -8.33 -18.62 6.92
N ASP A 609 -7.14 -18.15 6.60
CA ASP A 609 -6.83 -17.34 5.43
C ASP A 609 -5.79 -18.11 4.60
N TYR A 610 -6.06 -18.32 3.30
CA TYR A 610 -5.16 -19.00 2.40
C TYR A 610 -4.98 -18.19 1.13
N SER A 611 -3.73 -17.96 0.74
CA SER A 611 -3.40 -17.26 -0.50
C SER A 611 -2.34 -17.98 -1.31
N VAL A 612 -2.45 -17.90 -2.63
CA VAL A 612 -1.51 -18.51 -3.58
C VAL A 612 -1.46 -17.69 -4.87
N GLN A 613 -0.30 -17.70 -5.52
CA GLN A 613 -0.10 -16.97 -6.78
C GLN A 613 0.69 -17.79 -7.81
N GLY A 614 0.67 -17.31 -9.05
CA GLY A 614 1.38 -17.91 -10.17
C GLY A 614 2.85 -17.48 -10.26
N GLU A 615 3.50 -17.92 -11.33
CA GLU A 615 4.92 -17.64 -11.58
C GLU A 615 5.16 -16.19 -12.00
N GLU A 616 6.35 -15.67 -11.65
CA GLU A 616 6.84 -14.35 -12.03
C GLU A 616 8.12 -14.49 -12.86
N ASP A 617 8.25 -13.67 -13.91
CA ASP A 617 9.41 -13.64 -14.80
C ASP A 617 10.18 -12.32 -14.64
N PHE A 618 11.52 -12.42 -14.52
CA PHE A 618 12.43 -11.28 -14.44
C PHE A 618 13.45 -11.32 -15.57
N TYR A 619 13.69 -10.17 -16.18
CA TYR A 619 14.53 -10.06 -17.38
C TYR A 619 15.60 -9.00 -17.17
N ARG A 620 16.86 -9.38 -17.40
CA ARG A 620 18.04 -8.53 -17.41
C ARG A 620 18.74 -8.64 -18.78
N LEU A 621 19.82 -7.90 -18.97
CA LEU A 621 20.60 -7.93 -20.21
C LEU A 621 21.09 -9.34 -20.52
N ASP A 622 21.71 -10.01 -19.56
CA ASP A 622 22.37 -11.31 -19.65
C ASP A 622 21.78 -12.38 -18.73
N GLN A 623 20.62 -12.14 -18.13
CA GLN A 623 19.96 -13.08 -17.24
C GLN A 623 18.45 -13.13 -17.51
N PHE A 624 17.89 -14.32 -17.34
CA PHE A 624 16.45 -14.56 -17.22
C PHE A 624 16.21 -15.34 -15.95
N GLU A 625 15.30 -14.87 -15.11
CA GLU A 625 14.92 -15.54 -13.88
C GLU A 625 13.43 -15.80 -13.84
N ARG A 626 13.03 -16.98 -13.39
CA ARG A 626 11.67 -17.34 -13.07
C ARG A 626 11.55 -17.71 -11.61
N ILE A 627 10.58 -17.11 -10.93
CA ILE A 627 10.19 -17.43 -9.58
C ILE A 627 8.92 -18.28 -9.65
N THR A 628 8.98 -19.50 -9.12
CA THR A 628 7.84 -20.37 -8.88
C THR A 628 7.54 -20.30 -7.38
N PRO A 629 6.44 -19.64 -6.96
CA PRO A 629 6.11 -19.44 -5.55
C PRO A 629 5.89 -20.76 -4.82
N ALA A 630 5.92 -20.74 -3.48
CA ALA A 630 5.46 -21.82 -2.62
C ALA A 630 3.99 -22.17 -2.93
N ARG A 631 3.48 -23.24 -2.34
CA ARG A 631 2.09 -23.70 -2.54
C ARG A 631 1.05 -22.80 -1.86
N GLY A 632 1.48 -21.67 -1.33
CA GLY A 632 0.68 -20.62 -0.72
C GLY A 632 0.98 -20.41 0.74
N ASP A 633 0.38 -19.38 1.29
CA ASP A 633 0.45 -18.97 2.67
C ASP A 633 -0.86 -19.35 3.37
N LEU A 634 -0.80 -19.92 4.57
CA LEU A 634 -1.94 -20.37 5.34
C LEU A 634 -1.85 -19.83 6.77
N ASP A 635 -2.78 -18.97 7.16
CA ASP A 635 -3.05 -18.60 8.56
C ASP A 635 -4.25 -19.40 9.07
N LEU A 636 -4.10 -20.04 10.22
CA LEU A 636 -5.16 -20.73 10.95
C LEU A 636 -5.32 -20.07 12.30
N PHE A 637 -6.54 -19.73 12.71
CA PHE A 637 -6.76 -19.12 14.01
C PHE A 637 -7.96 -19.67 14.77
N ALA A 638 -7.89 -19.53 16.09
CA ALA A 638 -9.02 -19.67 17.01
C ALA A 638 -9.06 -18.48 17.96
N GLU A 639 -10.25 -17.99 18.26
CA GLU A 639 -10.50 -16.79 19.05
C GLU A 639 -11.55 -17.06 20.14
N THR A 640 -11.37 -16.48 21.32
CA THR A 640 -12.35 -16.56 22.39
C THR A 640 -12.48 -15.25 23.16
N ARG A 641 -13.68 -14.98 23.69
CA ARG A 641 -14.01 -13.82 24.54
C ARG A 641 -14.25 -14.18 25.99
N ARG A 642 -14.03 -15.44 26.36
CA ARG A 642 -14.31 -15.94 27.71
C ARG A 642 -13.28 -15.51 28.76
N LEU A 643 -12.14 -14.93 28.33
CA LEU A 643 -11.07 -14.48 29.21
C LEU A 643 -11.32 -13.02 29.62
N ALA A 644 -12.02 -12.80 30.73
CA ALA A 644 -12.26 -11.49 31.34
C ALA A 644 -12.88 -10.43 30.40
N GLY A 645 -13.63 -10.85 29.37
CA GLY A 645 -14.23 -9.94 28.38
C GLY A 645 -13.27 -9.45 27.28
N LEU A 646 -12.01 -9.93 27.33
CA LEU A 646 -11.02 -9.62 26.29
C LEU A 646 -11.16 -10.58 25.11
N THR A 647 -10.84 -10.11 23.93
CA THR A 647 -10.66 -10.97 22.76
C THR A 647 -9.27 -11.57 22.81
N SER A 648 -9.21 -12.90 22.86
CA SER A 648 -7.97 -13.67 22.89
C SER A 648 -7.92 -14.54 21.65
N ARG A 649 -6.87 -14.42 20.85
CA ARG A 649 -6.66 -15.15 19.60
C ARG A 649 -5.34 -15.92 19.66
N VAL A 650 -5.36 -17.14 19.20
CA VAL A 650 -4.15 -17.93 18.92
C VAL A 650 -4.19 -18.36 17.47
N GLY A 651 -3.07 -18.29 16.79
CA GLY A 651 -2.99 -18.70 15.40
C GLY A 651 -1.63 -19.24 15.01
N VAL A 652 -1.59 -19.82 13.83
CA VAL A 652 -0.40 -20.38 13.18
C VAL A 652 -0.37 -19.87 11.76
N ASP A 653 0.76 -19.26 11.40
CA ASP A 653 1.03 -18.75 10.06
C ASP A 653 2.11 -19.62 9.42
N LEU A 654 1.80 -20.24 8.27
CA LEU A 654 2.59 -21.25 7.60
C LEU A 654 2.78 -20.95 6.13
N ASN A 655 4.01 -20.96 5.67
CA ASN A 655 4.32 -21.09 4.25
C ASN A 655 4.22 -22.56 3.82
N LEU A 656 3.36 -22.87 2.84
CA LEU A 656 3.13 -24.24 2.38
C LEU A 656 4.09 -24.60 1.23
N GLY A 657 5.13 -25.36 1.55
CA GLY A 657 6.13 -25.80 0.57
C GLY A 657 7.27 -24.81 0.44
N ARG A 658 7.93 -24.82 -0.72
CA ARG A 658 9.15 -24.06 -0.99
C ARG A 658 8.97 -23.19 -2.23
N GLN A 659 9.62 -22.05 -2.23
CA GLN A 659 9.75 -21.21 -3.40
C GLN A 659 10.99 -21.63 -4.19
N ASP A 660 10.85 -21.80 -5.50
CA ASP A 660 11.98 -22.06 -6.40
C ASP A 660 12.24 -20.85 -7.30
N ARG A 661 13.50 -20.44 -7.39
CA ARG A 661 13.99 -19.44 -8.34
C ARG A 661 14.92 -20.12 -9.32
N THR A 662 14.60 -20.08 -10.62
CA THR A 662 15.46 -20.60 -11.66
C THR A 662 16.01 -19.45 -12.49
N ARG A 663 17.33 -19.25 -12.45
CA ARG A 663 18.06 -18.22 -13.18
C ARG A 663 18.90 -18.84 -14.28
N TYR A 664 18.76 -18.33 -15.47
CA TYR A 664 19.62 -18.63 -16.63
C TYR A 664 20.60 -17.48 -16.81
N VAL A 665 21.90 -17.77 -16.70
CA VAL A 665 22.98 -16.80 -16.92
C VAL A 665 23.59 -17.04 -18.31
N PHE A 666 23.71 -15.97 -19.09
CA PHE A 666 24.21 -16.02 -20.46
C PHE A 666 25.66 -15.47 -20.54
N SER A 667 26.42 -15.88 -21.55
CA SER A 667 27.79 -15.42 -21.80
C SER A 667 27.88 -13.96 -22.31
N GLY A 668 26.78 -13.29 -22.44
CA GLY A 668 26.59 -11.93 -22.93
C GLY A 668 25.13 -11.64 -23.07
N PRO A 669 24.70 -10.62 -23.84
CA PRO A 669 23.29 -10.30 -24.03
C PRO A 669 22.45 -11.53 -24.42
N ARG A 670 21.24 -11.65 -23.92
CA ARG A 670 20.35 -12.82 -24.11
C ARG A 670 19.99 -13.13 -25.57
N ASP A 671 20.16 -12.16 -26.49
CA ASP A 671 19.96 -12.35 -27.94
C ASP A 671 21.12 -13.06 -28.64
N SER A 672 22.34 -12.93 -28.12
CA SER A 672 23.56 -13.37 -28.77
C SER A 672 24.41 -14.28 -27.90
N GLY A 673 24.26 -14.24 -26.58
CA GLY A 673 24.98 -15.08 -25.63
C GLY A 673 24.40 -16.50 -25.54
N GLY A 674 25.26 -17.51 -25.41
CA GLY A 674 24.86 -18.86 -25.05
C GLY A 674 24.62 -18.95 -23.53
N VAL A 675 23.72 -19.83 -23.08
CA VAL A 675 23.56 -20.13 -21.64
C VAL A 675 24.88 -20.71 -21.11
N LEU A 676 25.46 -20.05 -20.12
CA LEU A 676 26.64 -20.52 -19.39
C LEU A 676 26.22 -21.43 -18.25
N GLU A 677 25.36 -20.96 -17.41
CA GLU A 677 24.96 -21.57 -16.15
C GLU A 677 23.45 -21.48 -15.94
N ILE A 678 22.93 -22.44 -15.20
CA ILE A 678 21.58 -22.48 -14.70
C ILE A 678 21.67 -22.60 -13.19
N GLU A 679 21.15 -21.59 -12.50
CA GLU A 679 21.04 -21.58 -11.04
C GLU A 679 19.64 -21.94 -10.64
N THR A 680 19.51 -22.82 -9.66
CA THR A 680 18.24 -23.09 -8.99
C THR A 680 18.42 -22.76 -7.51
N ARG A 681 17.64 -21.81 -6.98
CA ARG A 681 17.62 -21.46 -5.57
C ARG A 681 16.26 -21.87 -5.01
N THR A 682 16.26 -22.76 -4.04
CA THR A 682 15.07 -23.19 -3.31
C THR A 682 15.08 -22.52 -1.96
N VAL A 683 13.99 -21.86 -1.60
CA VAL A 683 13.83 -21.08 -0.36
C VAL A 683 12.70 -21.70 0.47
N ASP A 684 13.01 -22.00 1.73
CA ASP A 684 12.09 -22.51 2.73
C ASP A 684 11.91 -21.44 3.82
N TYR A 685 10.71 -20.86 3.93
CA TYR A 685 10.44 -19.78 4.87
C TYR A 685 9.95 -20.32 6.22
N ASP A 686 10.43 -19.71 7.30
CA ASP A 686 10.00 -20.03 8.67
C ASP A 686 8.51 -19.72 8.87
N GLY A 687 7.79 -20.63 9.55
CA GLY A 687 6.44 -20.35 10.05
C GLY A 687 6.46 -19.73 11.44
N GLN A 688 5.29 -19.28 11.91
CA GLN A 688 5.13 -18.70 13.25
C GLN A 688 3.86 -19.17 13.94
N VAL A 689 3.90 -19.22 15.26
CA VAL A 689 2.72 -19.35 16.13
C VAL A 689 2.56 -18.03 16.87
N TYR A 690 1.35 -17.50 16.93
CA TYR A 690 1.12 -16.23 17.61
C TYR A 690 -0.03 -16.31 18.64
N PHE A 691 0.08 -15.45 19.64
CA PHE A 691 -0.97 -15.17 20.59
C PHE A 691 -1.26 -13.67 20.61
N GLU A 692 -2.54 -13.32 20.59
CA GLU A 692 -3.00 -11.93 20.58
C GLU A 692 -4.08 -11.72 21.64
N LEU A 693 -4.00 -10.56 22.29
CA LEU A 693 -5.03 -10.06 23.21
C LEU A 693 -5.46 -8.67 22.75
N SER A 694 -6.75 -8.41 22.72
CA SER A 694 -7.28 -7.08 22.44
C SER A 694 -8.49 -6.75 23.29
N GLY A 695 -8.74 -5.45 23.45
CA GLY A 695 -9.85 -4.95 24.23
C GLY A 695 -10.08 -3.46 24.04
N VAL A 696 -11.24 -2.99 24.53
CA VAL A 696 -11.64 -1.58 24.57
C VAL A 696 -11.77 -1.09 26.00
N PHE A 697 -11.69 0.25 26.24
CA PHE A 697 -11.83 0.88 27.55
C PHE A 697 -12.49 2.25 27.48
#